data_e5e14b0b7fcb1dd2dc9367354d6c8a9c
#
_entry.id   e5e14b0b7fcb1dd2dc9367354d6c8a9c
#
_cell.length_a   1.000
_cell.length_b   1.000
_cell.length_c   1.000
_cell.angle_alpha   90.00
_cell.angle_beta   90.00
_cell.angle_gamma   90.00
#
_symmetry.space_group_name_H-M   'P 1'
#
loop_
_entity.id
_entity.type
_entity.pdbx_description
1 polymer ?
#
loop_
_entity_poly.entity_id
_entity_poly.type
_entity_poly.pdbx_seq_one_letter_code
_entity_poly.pdbx_strand_id
1 'polypeptide(L)'
;MKGKCYYCNKELGKSGVTRHIKSCNEANEYINGNKDEKTDIKEKFLIEINFKYDPSEYWLYINVDENSTLKALDQFLRDIWLECCGHLSRFTINGEFFEVRKTNNDDSNNVKNMNVELKEVVEVGSKFKYEYDFGSTTELSIKVLDKFTSDNSIKPIEIMARNNEPIFQCGRCGEIATYFNHREDLLLCNSCRKNKYKNTDEMIEKMEFTNSPRAGMCAYYGSQEDELEYVPNNGLWSDKLKNLKVDTDKGILNNYEDEGLEPSFEDMMESAIPELEKYYEKMWAKTEKVFDLEYHLQKLGKKELLTIGDNLGILKIKSLSKDKIKDKIINDYKEALLLVLNNMDTARISYLLEMANNGGLKESDDFIDEEYSYYFAHRGIIFTGEVEDKYITIMPKETQDILLNANILDLRRQLKKNDEMINICTGMCNYYGCITIENLKTLLGTYIDNQIENIEVEGILKESSAIGRFINYENGIVSNYEVLDADKILKEHIQREDINYKIFTKSELLDSAKSYGNHKSKAYSKFHKFLSSSFDIDKEQCDEIIKTIVDDLNNGMTSNKIIEEFLSGVEVESEVYKNIIIGEMESFLSNTPQWVLKGNTIRELQCKEEQIEVKEKVGRNDPCICGSGKKYKKCCGGKVIDFQEIKNNI
;
A
#
# COMPACT_ATOMS: atom_id res chain seq x y z
N MET A 1 27.11 18.16 14.60
CA MET A 1 26.74 19.09 13.51
C MET A 1 26.49 20.48 14.05
N LYS A 2 26.69 21.56 13.24
CA LYS A 2 26.23 22.91 13.56
C LYS A 2 24.76 23.06 13.20
N GLY A 3 24.14 24.12 13.70
CA GLY A 3 22.77 24.49 13.35
C GLY A 3 22.54 25.99 13.54
N LYS A 4 21.31 26.43 13.42
CA LYS A 4 20.95 27.86 13.44
C LYS A 4 19.92 28.17 14.50
N CYS A 5 20.05 29.35 15.10
CA CYS A 5 18.96 29.96 15.86
C CYS A 5 17.97 30.61 14.90
N TYR A 6 16.69 30.32 15.04
CA TYR A 6 15.62 30.80 14.15
C TYR A 6 15.18 32.23 14.48
N TYR A 7 15.65 32.79 15.59
CA TYR A 7 15.35 34.17 15.97
C TYR A 7 16.42 35.15 15.50
N CYS A 8 17.72 34.81 15.57
CA CYS A 8 18.81 35.70 15.19
C CYS A 8 19.69 35.19 14.05
N ASN A 9 19.38 34.02 13.47
CA ASN A 9 20.13 33.35 12.40
C ASN A 9 21.60 33.05 12.73
N LYS A 10 21.98 33.07 14.00
CA LYS A 10 23.35 32.76 14.45
C LYS A 10 23.63 31.26 14.31
N GLU A 11 24.77 30.93 13.72
CA GLU A 11 25.24 29.55 13.63
C GLU A 11 25.81 29.07 14.96
N LEU A 12 25.43 27.92 15.43
CA LEU A 12 25.72 27.36 16.74
C LEU A 12 26.14 25.89 16.64
N GLY A 13 27.11 25.48 17.45
CA GLY A 13 27.32 24.07 17.74
C GLY A 13 26.28 23.58 18.76
N LYS A 14 25.85 22.34 18.69
CA LYS A 14 24.81 21.77 19.56
C LYS A 14 25.02 22.05 21.04
N SER A 15 26.24 21.90 21.55
CA SER A 15 26.59 22.16 22.96
C SER A 15 26.36 23.60 23.44
N GLY A 16 26.28 24.56 22.51
CA GLY A 16 26.04 25.97 22.79
C GLY A 16 24.58 26.41 22.70
N VAL A 17 23.70 25.59 22.08
CA VAL A 17 22.33 25.99 21.71
C VAL A 17 21.50 26.36 22.93
N THR A 18 21.42 25.51 23.93
CA THR A 18 20.60 25.76 25.14
C THR A 18 21.01 27.08 25.86
N ARG A 19 22.33 27.33 25.95
CA ARG A 19 22.83 28.59 26.55
C ARG A 19 22.47 29.79 25.70
N HIS A 20 22.62 29.67 24.38
CA HIS A 20 22.31 30.75 23.46
C HIS A 20 20.80 31.08 23.47
N ILE A 21 19.90 30.09 23.36
CA ILE A 21 18.45 30.30 23.38
C ILE A 21 18.02 31.09 24.62
N LYS A 22 18.57 30.74 25.81
CA LYS A 22 18.27 31.43 27.07
C LYS A 22 18.81 32.86 27.15
N SER A 23 19.77 33.23 26.30
CA SER A 23 20.45 34.55 26.29
C SER A 23 20.33 35.28 24.95
N CYS A 24 19.56 34.78 24.00
CA CYS A 24 19.37 35.43 22.71
C CYS A 24 18.46 36.65 22.86
N ASN A 25 18.97 37.82 22.56
CA ASN A 25 18.20 39.05 22.69
C ASN A 25 16.99 39.07 21.76
N GLU A 26 17.17 38.68 20.51
CA GLU A 26 16.13 38.63 19.49
C GLU A 26 15.00 37.63 19.87
N ALA A 27 15.37 36.48 20.45
CA ALA A 27 14.39 35.54 20.99
C ALA A 27 13.63 36.15 22.18
N ASN A 28 14.35 36.77 23.11
CA ASN A 28 13.74 37.38 24.29
C ASN A 28 12.84 38.56 23.93
N GLU A 29 13.24 39.40 22.97
CA GLU A 29 12.43 40.51 22.46
C GLU A 29 11.16 39.99 21.77
N TYR A 30 11.28 38.96 20.96
CA TYR A 30 10.14 38.33 20.27
C TYR A 30 9.18 37.66 21.25
N ILE A 31 9.70 36.88 22.21
CA ILE A 31 8.90 36.12 23.19
C ILE A 31 8.20 37.06 24.17
N ASN A 32 8.85 38.13 24.58
CA ASN A 32 8.26 39.05 25.55
C ASN A 32 7.40 40.16 24.94
N GLY A 33 7.40 40.30 23.60
CA GLY A 33 6.53 41.15 22.79
C GLY A 33 6.30 42.58 23.34
N ASN A 34 5.51 43.38 22.61
CA ASN A 34 4.97 44.64 23.15
C ASN A 34 3.89 44.29 24.18
N LYS A 35 4.20 44.40 25.44
CA LYS A 35 3.24 44.22 26.54
C LYS A 35 2.19 45.37 26.53
N ASP A 36 1.33 45.34 25.53
CA ASP A 36 0.07 46.05 25.61
C ASP A 36 -0.83 45.33 26.63
N GLU A 37 -1.43 46.04 27.54
CA GLU A 37 -2.15 45.58 28.76
C GLU A 37 -3.33 44.60 28.51
N LYS A 38 -3.47 44.01 27.35
CA LYS A 38 -4.61 43.16 26.96
C LYS A 38 -4.27 41.81 26.31
N THR A 39 -3.03 41.40 26.28
CA THR A 39 -2.68 40.08 25.68
C THR A 39 -2.72 38.98 26.72
N ASP A 40 -3.44 37.89 26.41
CA ASP A 40 -3.43 36.67 27.22
C ASP A 40 -2.01 36.10 27.24
N ILE A 41 -1.46 35.97 28.43
CA ILE A 41 -0.14 35.35 28.64
C ILE A 41 -0.29 33.83 28.65
N LYS A 42 0.52 33.14 27.87
CA LYS A 42 0.57 31.68 27.84
C LYS A 42 1.89 31.14 28.40
N GLU A 43 1.79 30.00 29.04
CA GLU A 43 2.93 29.21 29.49
C GLU A 43 3.42 28.30 28.37
N LYS A 44 4.71 28.28 28.10
CA LYS A 44 5.33 27.42 27.08
C LYS A 44 6.48 26.62 27.65
N PHE A 45 6.60 25.38 27.15
CA PHE A 45 7.76 24.53 27.41
C PHE A 45 8.87 24.80 26.38
N LEU A 46 10.11 24.86 26.83
CA LEU A 46 11.31 24.73 25.99
C LEU A 46 11.65 23.22 25.89
N ILE A 47 11.59 22.67 24.71
CA ILE A 47 11.80 21.23 24.49
C ILE A 47 12.99 21.02 23.56
N GLU A 48 13.89 20.10 23.95
CA GLU A 48 14.97 19.56 23.12
C GLU A 48 14.55 18.19 22.57
N ILE A 49 14.69 17.99 21.25
CA ILE A 49 14.38 16.76 20.55
C ILE A 49 15.62 16.31 19.78
N ASN A 50 15.99 15.06 19.93
CA ASN A 50 17.18 14.50 19.29
C ASN A 50 16.84 13.15 18.65
N PHE A 51 17.45 12.87 17.51
CA PHE A 51 17.49 11.51 17.01
C PHE A 51 18.30 10.63 17.95
N LYS A 52 17.73 9.51 18.38
CA LYS A 52 18.30 8.67 19.44
C LYS A 52 19.67 8.09 19.07
N TYR A 53 19.85 7.67 17.81
CA TYR A 53 21.05 6.98 17.36
C TYR A 53 22.19 7.93 16.94
N ASP A 54 21.87 9.14 16.51
CA ASP A 54 22.85 10.22 16.32
C ASP A 54 22.33 11.57 16.81
N PRO A 55 22.35 11.79 18.14
CA PRO A 55 21.89 13.05 18.71
C PRO A 55 22.78 14.24 18.39
N SER A 56 23.95 14.04 17.79
CA SER A 56 24.87 15.13 17.40
C SER A 56 24.55 15.65 15.98
N GLU A 57 23.90 14.84 15.15
CA GLU A 57 23.59 15.16 13.78
C GLU A 57 22.20 15.76 13.65
N TYR A 58 21.17 15.11 14.17
CA TYR A 58 19.79 15.58 14.08
C TYR A 58 19.26 16.01 15.44
N TRP A 59 18.97 17.30 15.55
CA TRP A 59 18.48 17.91 16.78
C TRP A 59 17.61 19.14 16.51
N LEU A 60 16.60 19.32 17.34
CA LEU A 60 15.63 20.42 17.35
C LEU A 60 15.49 21.00 18.75
N TYR A 61 15.29 22.30 18.82
CA TYR A 61 14.81 23.02 19.99
C TYR A 61 13.57 23.78 19.62
N ILE A 62 12.48 23.53 20.33
CA ILE A 62 11.18 24.14 20.08
C ILE A 62 10.63 24.78 21.33
N ASN A 63 9.74 25.76 21.14
CA ASN A 63 8.80 26.17 22.17
C ASN A 63 7.43 25.58 21.87
N VAL A 64 6.73 25.11 22.90
CA VAL A 64 5.41 24.50 22.78
C VAL A 64 4.49 25.03 23.86
N ASP A 65 3.28 25.47 23.49
CA ASP A 65 2.23 25.86 24.44
C ASP A 65 1.92 24.68 25.37
N GLU A 66 1.87 24.88 26.67
CA GLU A 66 1.62 23.82 27.65
C GLU A 66 0.23 23.15 27.47
N ASN A 67 -0.72 23.88 26.86
CA ASN A 67 -2.06 23.38 26.55
C ASN A 67 -2.10 22.66 25.19
N SER A 68 -0.99 22.64 24.44
CA SER A 68 -0.91 21.81 23.23
C SER A 68 -0.99 20.33 23.61
N THR A 69 -1.64 19.53 22.78
CA THR A 69 -1.78 18.09 23.00
C THR A 69 -0.53 17.33 22.53
N LEU A 70 -0.35 16.10 23.03
CA LEU A 70 0.64 15.19 22.47
C LEU A 70 0.38 14.92 20.97
N LYS A 71 -0.90 14.93 20.53
CA LYS A 71 -1.25 14.81 19.12
C LYS A 71 -0.71 15.98 18.29
N ALA A 72 -0.76 17.21 18.79
CA ALA A 72 -0.18 18.36 18.10
C ALA A 72 1.35 18.27 18.01
N LEU A 73 2.01 17.73 19.04
CA LEU A 73 3.44 17.47 19.02
C LEU A 73 3.80 16.32 18.07
N ASP A 74 2.99 15.29 17.99
CA ASP A 74 3.11 14.19 17.00
C ASP A 74 3.05 14.74 15.57
N GLN A 75 2.03 15.55 15.26
CA GLN A 75 1.88 16.17 13.95
C GLN A 75 3.09 17.03 13.59
N PHE A 76 3.55 17.89 14.50
CA PHE A 76 4.77 18.68 14.29
C PHE A 76 5.98 17.81 13.95
N LEU A 77 6.19 16.69 14.66
CA LEU A 77 7.31 15.77 14.39
C LEU A 77 7.19 15.09 13.06
N ARG A 78 5.98 14.77 12.63
CA ARG A 78 5.68 14.25 11.29
C ARG A 78 6.06 15.26 10.22
N ASP A 79 5.56 16.48 10.32
CA ASP A 79 5.76 17.55 9.33
C ASP A 79 7.23 17.94 9.17
N ILE A 80 8.02 17.84 10.24
CA ILE A 80 9.42 18.29 10.21
C ILE A 80 10.41 17.19 9.84
N TRP A 81 10.13 15.92 10.23
CA TRP A 81 11.14 14.87 10.17
C TRP A 81 10.65 13.49 9.73
N LEU A 82 9.36 13.16 9.84
CA LEU A 82 9.00 11.75 9.92
C LEU A 82 7.96 11.29 8.90
N GLU A 83 7.06 12.17 8.44
CA GLU A 83 5.96 11.74 7.58
C GLU A 83 6.45 11.20 6.24
N CYS A 84 5.92 10.02 5.89
CA CYS A 84 6.19 9.38 4.62
C CYS A 84 4.92 8.75 4.02
N CYS A 85 4.13 8.02 4.84
CA CYS A 85 2.94 7.29 4.38
C CYS A 85 1.98 6.92 5.54
N GLY A 86 1.89 7.75 6.59
CA GLY A 86 0.87 7.62 7.65
C GLY A 86 1.14 6.55 8.71
N HIS A 87 2.41 6.22 9.00
CA HIS A 87 2.72 5.20 10.01
C HIS A 87 2.26 5.56 11.42
N LEU A 88 2.04 4.51 12.22
CA LEU A 88 1.71 4.64 13.64
C LEU A 88 2.88 5.24 14.43
N SER A 89 2.53 5.94 15.50
CA SER A 89 3.49 6.60 16.38
C SER A 89 3.09 6.46 17.85
N ARG A 90 4.07 6.61 18.73
CA ARG A 90 3.89 6.44 20.17
C ARG A 90 4.80 7.35 20.97
N PHE A 91 4.25 8.04 21.97
CA PHE A 91 5.04 8.59 23.07
C PHE A 91 5.11 7.59 24.22
N THR A 92 6.29 7.44 24.82
CA THR A 92 6.46 6.70 26.08
C THR A 92 6.91 7.69 27.15
N ILE A 93 6.00 8.01 28.08
CA ILE A 93 6.19 9.02 29.15
C ILE A 93 5.97 8.33 30.50
N ASN A 94 6.97 8.32 31.38
CA ASN A 94 6.90 7.71 32.71
C ASN A 94 6.44 6.24 32.72
N GLY A 95 6.72 5.50 31.63
CA GLY A 95 6.33 4.09 31.47
C GLY A 95 4.90 3.89 30.95
N GLU A 96 4.17 4.95 30.67
CA GLU A 96 2.87 4.91 30.01
C GLU A 96 3.01 5.17 28.51
N PHE A 97 2.19 4.52 27.71
CA PHE A 97 2.14 4.65 26.26
C PHE A 97 1.01 5.60 25.85
N PHE A 98 1.30 6.51 24.91
CA PHE A 98 0.33 7.42 24.33
C PHE A 98 0.35 7.23 22.81
N GLU A 99 -0.82 6.89 22.24
CA GLU A 99 -1.03 6.65 20.82
C GLU A 99 -2.23 7.45 20.32
N VAL A 100 -2.32 7.63 19.02
CA VAL A 100 -3.46 8.37 18.42
C VAL A 100 -4.76 7.60 18.63
N ARG A 101 -4.72 6.26 18.70
CA ARG A 101 -5.89 5.41 18.85
C ARG A 101 -5.97 4.82 20.26
N LYS A 102 -7.19 4.88 20.83
CA LYS A 102 -7.62 3.97 21.89
C LYS A 102 -8.65 3.05 21.23
N THR A 103 -8.30 1.80 20.93
CA THR A 103 -9.29 0.81 20.55
C THR A 103 -10.15 0.53 21.77
N ASN A 104 -11.48 0.63 21.64
CA ASN A 104 -12.42 0.41 22.75
C ASN A 104 -12.39 -1.02 23.29
N ASN A 105 -11.64 -1.93 22.66
CA ASN A 105 -11.51 -3.35 23.02
C ASN A 105 -10.13 -3.73 23.56
N ASP A 106 -9.19 -2.79 23.67
CA ASP A 106 -7.89 -3.10 24.25
C ASP A 106 -7.93 -2.89 25.77
N ASP A 107 -8.17 -3.98 26.51
CA ASP A 107 -8.08 -4.05 27.98
C ASP A 107 -6.62 -3.91 28.48
N SER A 108 -5.66 -3.59 27.62
CA SER A 108 -4.31 -3.22 28.04
C SER A 108 -4.37 -1.86 28.75
N ASN A 109 -4.38 -1.91 30.08
CA ASN A 109 -4.52 -0.77 31.00
C ASN A 109 -3.42 0.29 30.88
N ASN A 110 -2.50 0.22 29.88
CA ASN A 110 -1.33 1.05 29.77
C ASN A 110 -1.29 1.98 28.54
N VAL A 111 -2.22 1.91 27.60
CA VAL A 111 -2.24 2.78 26.42
C VAL A 111 -3.26 3.89 26.60
N LYS A 112 -2.83 5.15 26.45
CA LYS A 112 -3.64 6.37 26.57
C LYS A 112 -3.71 7.08 25.22
N ASN A 113 -4.73 7.92 25.02
CA ASN A 113 -4.88 8.72 23.82
C ASN A 113 -3.96 9.95 23.84
N MET A 114 -3.40 10.33 22.68
CA MET A 114 -2.57 11.55 22.51
C MET A 114 -3.36 12.87 22.64
N ASN A 115 -4.68 12.85 22.74
CA ASN A 115 -5.50 14.07 22.97
C ASN A 115 -5.40 14.59 24.42
N VAL A 116 -4.27 14.40 25.07
CA VAL A 116 -3.95 14.89 26.41
C VAL A 116 -3.03 16.11 26.30
N GLU A 117 -3.29 17.16 27.10
CA GLU A 117 -2.43 18.35 27.12
C GLU A 117 -1.06 18.07 27.74
N LEU A 118 -0.01 18.69 27.18
CA LEU A 118 1.37 18.50 27.64
C LEU A 118 1.54 18.76 29.15
N LYS A 119 0.89 19.82 29.69
CA LYS A 119 0.96 20.15 31.12
C LYS A 119 0.45 19.03 32.05
N GLU A 120 -0.35 18.11 31.55
CA GLU A 120 -0.91 17.01 32.34
C GLU A 120 0.06 15.83 32.45
N VAL A 121 1.01 15.70 31.52
CA VAL A 121 1.84 14.50 31.37
C VAL A 121 3.34 14.77 31.47
N VAL A 122 3.80 16.03 31.34
CA VAL A 122 5.22 16.40 31.45
C VAL A 122 5.43 17.62 32.31
N GLU A 123 6.62 17.71 32.92
CA GLU A 123 7.11 18.86 33.70
C GLU A 123 8.55 19.19 33.30
N VAL A 124 9.07 20.31 33.75
CA VAL A 124 10.47 20.68 33.52
C VAL A 124 11.40 19.60 34.08
N GLY A 125 12.28 19.08 33.24
CA GLY A 125 13.17 17.98 33.53
C GLY A 125 12.70 16.63 33.03
N SER A 126 11.42 16.49 32.62
CA SER A 126 10.89 15.26 32.01
C SER A 126 11.72 14.82 30.81
N LYS A 127 11.97 13.52 30.74
CA LYS A 127 12.62 12.87 29.60
C LYS A 127 11.71 11.73 29.15
N PHE A 128 11.42 11.70 27.87
CA PHE A 128 10.56 10.69 27.28
C PHE A 128 11.01 10.39 25.86
N LYS A 129 10.46 9.33 25.28
CA LYS A 129 10.77 8.91 23.91
C LYS A 129 9.54 9.01 23.02
N TYR A 130 9.81 9.14 21.74
CA TYR A 130 8.84 9.06 20.68
C TYR A 130 9.33 8.05 19.64
N GLU A 131 8.44 7.24 19.14
CA GLU A 131 8.67 6.20 18.14
C GLU A 131 7.71 6.43 16.98
N TYR A 132 8.23 6.50 15.77
CA TYR A 132 7.45 6.60 14.55
C TYR A 132 7.76 5.40 13.67
N ASP A 133 6.72 4.77 13.10
CA ASP A 133 6.80 3.56 12.31
C ASP A 133 7.37 2.37 13.11
N PHE A 134 6.49 1.46 13.55
CA PHE A 134 6.91 0.31 14.36
C PHE A 134 7.61 -0.78 13.52
N GLY A 135 7.58 -0.69 12.18
CA GLY A 135 8.29 -1.60 11.26
C GLY A 135 9.75 -1.19 11.07
N SER A 136 10.02 0.06 10.62
CA SER A 136 11.37 0.63 10.51
C SER A 136 11.50 1.85 11.42
N THR A 137 11.56 1.60 12.72
CA THR A 137 11.32 2.60 13.75
C THR A 137 12.35 3.72 13.76
N THR A 138 11.88 4.96 13.61
CA THR A 138 12.66 6.16 13.93
C THR A 138 12.37 6.57 15.37
N GLU A 139 13.39 6.49 16.22
CA GLU A 139 13.26 6.83 17.64
C GLU A 139 13.84 8.22 17.94
N LEU A 140 13.03 9.05 18.61
CA LEU A 140 13.43 10.36 19.09
C LEU A 140 13.49 10.39 20.64
N SER A 141 14.51 11.07 21.15
CA SER A 141 14.64 11.36 22.58
C SER A 141 14.23 12.81 22.83
N ILE A 142 13.26 13.00 23.70
CA ILE A 142 12.66 14.30 24.00
C ILE A 142 12.93 14.67 25.45
N LYS A 143 13.30 15.96 25.68
CA LYS A 143 13.56 16.48 26.99
C LYS A 143 12.97 17.88 27.18
N VAL A 144 12.19 18.07 28.24
CA VAL A 144 11.70 19.39 28.66
C VAL A 144 12.80 20.09 29.43
N LEU A 145 13.31 21.19 28.89
CA LEU A 145 14.47 21.92 29.44
C LEU A 145 14.10 23.05 30.38
N ASP A 146 12.99 23.74 30.09
CA ASP A 146 12.56 24.92 30.82
C ASP A 146 11.08 25.22 30.57
N LYS A 147 10.51 26.16 31.33
CA LYS A 147 9.17 26.69 31.15
C LYS A 147 9.22 28.21 31.27
N PHE A 148 8.52 28.92 30.37
CA PHE A 148 8.53 30.38 30.34
C PHE A 148 7.18 30.92 29.88
N THR A 149 6.90 32.18 30.20
CA THR A 149 5.71 32.90 29.75
C THR A 149 5.94 33.58 28.41
N SER A 150 4.97 33.58 27.54
CA SER A 150 5.01 34.25 26.24
C SER A 150 3.72 35.00 25.95
N ASP A 151 3.76 35.95 25.00
CA ASP A 151 2.60 36.61 24.45
C ASP A 151 1.78 35.57 23.62
N ASN A 152 0.45 35.72 23.60
CA ASN A 152 -0.49 34.85 22.87
C ASN A 152 -0.38 34.99 21.33
N SER A 153 0.36 35.98 20.81
CA SER A 153 0.62 36.15 19.38
C SER A 153 1.56 35.09 18.81
N ILE A 154 2.27 34.33 19.67
CA ILE A 154 3.23 33.31 19.28
C ILE A 154 2.49 32.00 18.95
N LYS A 155 2.86 31.32 17.85
CA LYS A 155 2.26 30.05 17.43
C LYS A 155 2.32 29.01 18.55
N PRO A 156 1.38 28.04 18.59
CA PRO A 156 1.39 26.98 19.61
C PRO A 156 2.69 26.21 19.66
N ILE A 157 3.32 25.94 18.52
CA ILE A 157 4.64 25.30 18.40
C ILE A 157 5.51 26.13 17.46
N GLU A 158 6.74 26.45 17.87
CA GLU A 158 7.71 27.13 17.01
C GLU A 158 9.12 26.55 17.16
N ILE A 159 9.86 26.49 16.05
CA ILE A 159 11.28 26.10 16.04
C ILE A 159 12.13 27.24 16.57
N MET A 160 12.85 26.98 17.63
CA MET A 160 13.81 27.93 18.20
C MET A 160 15.22 27.79 17.62
N ALA A 161 15.65 26.56 17.40
CA ALA A 161 16.90 26.23 16.73
C ALA A 161 16.86 24.80 16.15
N ARG A 162 17.57 24.61 15.05
CA ARG A 162 17.66 23.32 14.37
C ARG A 162 19.05 23.08 13.81
N ASN A 163 19.48 21.83 13.70
CA ASN A 163 20.69 21.46 12.96
C ASN A 163 20.62 21.94 11.50
N ASN A 164 21.79 22.31 10.95
CA ASN A 164 21.89 22.57 9.52
C ASN A 164 21.61 21.27 8.73
N GLU A 165 21.22 21.42 7.48
CA GLU A 165 21.07 20.29 6.57
C GLU A 165 22.38 19.49 6.46
N PRO A 166 22.35 18.15 6.53
CA PRO A 166 23.55 17.33 6.40
C PRO A 166 24.15 17.49 5.00
N ILE A 167 25.46 17.61 4.94
CA ILE A 167 26.20 17.66 3.69
C ILE A 167 26.94 16.35 3.50
N PHE A 168 26.57 15.59 2.50
CA PHE A 168 27.19 14.34 2.14
C PHE A 168 28.32 14.59 1.12
N GLN A 169 29.45 13.90 1.31
CA GLN A 169 30.60 14.07 0.44
C GLN A 169 30.69 12.96 -0.60
N CYS A 170 31.08 13.35 -1.81
CA CYS A 170 31.37 12.41 -2.89
C CYS A 170 32.53 11.49 -2.49
N GLY A 171 32.30 10.19 -2.47
CA GLY A 171 33.29 9.19 -2.11
C GLY A 171 34.49 9.12 -3.05
N ARG A 172 34.51 9.90 -4.17
CA ARG A 172 35.61 9.97 -5.11
C ARG A 172 36.48 11.22 -4.99
N CYS A 173 35.88 12.37 -4.75
CA CYS A 173 36.62 13.64 -4.79
C CYS A 173 36.38 14.52 -3.56
N GLY A 174 35.49 14.14 -2.62
CA GLY A 174 35.17 14.91 -1.45
C GLY A 174 34.25 16.13 -1.66
N GLU A 175 33.87 16.44 -2.91
CA GLU A 175 32.89 17.47 -3.21
C GLU A 175 31.48 17.07 -2.76
N ILE A 176 30.53 18.00 -2.71
CA ILE A 176 29.14 17.73 -2.31
C ILE A 176 28.52 16.69 -3.26
N ALA A 177 28.07 15.59 -2.67
CA ALA A 177 27.36 14.53 -3.41
C ALA A 177 25.90 14.95 -3.64
N THR A 178 25.38 14.59 -4.82
CA THR A 178 24.00 14.80 -5.24
C THR A 178 23.41 13.59 -5.94
N TYR A 179 24.18 12.51 -6.03
CA TYR A 179 23.78 11.25 -6.65
C TYR A 179 24.26 10.07 -5.81
N PHE A 180 23.51 8.98 -5.85
CA PHE A 180 23.90 7.70 -5.29
C PHE A 180 24.03 6.66 -6.40
N ASN A 181 25.12 5.90 -6.37
CA ASN A 181 25.32 4.78 -7.29
C ASN A 181 25.04 3.48 -6.55
N HIS A 182 23.91 2.88 -6.82
CA HIS A 182 23.44 1.63 -6.19
C HIS A 182 24.35 0.43 -6.47
N ARG A 183 25.07 0.42 -7.62
CA ARG A 183 25.97 -0.67 -7.99
C ARG A 183 27.28 -0.64 -7.21
N GLU A 184 27.80 0.55 -6.92
CA GLU A 184 29.08 0.72 -6.23
C GLU A 184 28.89 1.10 -4.75
N ASP A 185 27.64 1.24 -4.29
CA ASP A 185 27.28 1.73 -2.95
C ASP A 185 28.03 3.03 -2.62
N LEU A 186 27.94 4.02 -3.52
CA LEU A 186 28.83 5.18 -3.48
C LEU A 186 28.09 6.48 -3.77
N LEU A 187 28.27 7.45 -2.88
CA LEU A 187 27.82 8.81 -3.10
C LEU A 187 28.71 9.53 -4.12
N LEU A 188 28.10 10.24 -5.06
CA LEU A 188 28.78 10.91 -6.17
C LEU A 188 28.33 12.38 -6.29
N CYS A 189 29.28 13.27 -6.57
CA CYS A 189 28.97 14.60 -7.06
C CYS A 189 28.64 14.54 -8.59
N ASN A 190 27.98 15.57 -9.10
CA ASN A 190 27.61 15.66 -10.50
C ASN A 190 28.81 15.52 -11.47
N SER A 191 29.97 16.08 -11.09
CA SER A 191 31.21 16.00 -11.91
C SER A 191 31.74 14.57 -11.97
N CYS A 192 31.84 13.86 -10.86
CA CYS A 192 32.31 12.47 -10.83
C CYS A 192 31.32 11.54 -11.54
N ARG A 193 29.99 11.79 -11.41
CA ARG A 193 28.99 11.07 -12.17
C ARG A 193 29.18 11.21 -13.65
N LYS A 194 29.23 12.46 -14.17
CA LYS A 194 29.36 12.72 -15.62
C LYS A 194 30.66 12.19 -16.20
N ASN A 195 31.75 12.24 -15.46
CA ASN A 195 33.08 11.83 -15.96
C ASN A 195 33.25 10.30 -16.07
N LYS A 196 32.54 9.52 -15.26
CA LYS A 196 32.74 8.06 -15.20
C LYS A 196 31.58 7.26 -15.74
N TYR A 197 30.36 7.79 -15.70
CA TYR A 197 29.15 7.04 -16.02
C TYR A 197 28.38 7.70 -17.16
N LYS A 198 27.66 6.90 -17.95
CA LYS A 198 26.77 7.42 -19.00
C LYS A 198 25.55 8.11 -18.35
N ASN A 199 24.99 9.11 -19.00
CA ASN A 199 23.79 9.80 -18.52
C ASN A 199 22.54 8.91 -18.41
N THR A 200 22.56 7.72 -19.01
CA THR A 200 21.49 6.73 -19.03
C THR A 200 21.77 5.55 -18.08
N ASP A 201 22.70 5.69 -17.12
CA ASP A 201 22.94 4.62 -16.13
C ASP A 201 21.85 4.71 -15.06
N GLU A 202 20.84 3.84 -15.16
CA GLU A 202 19.67 3.75 -14.29
C GLU A 202 20.01 3.38 -12.84
N MET A 203 21.24 2.86 -12.62
CA MET A 203 21.76 2.56 -11.28
C MET A 203 22.33 3.78 -10.54
N ILE A 204 22.23 4.97 -11.14
CA ILE A 204 22.70 6.22 -10.52
C ILE A 204 21.52 7.17 -10.39
N GLU A 205 21.00 7.25 -9.18
CA GLU A 205 19.87 8.09 -8.82
C GLU A 205 20.32 9.46 -8.31
N LYS A 206 19.59 10.50 -8.68
CA LYS A 206 19.72 11.82 -8.06
C LYS A 206 19.06 11.77 -6.70
N MET A 207 19.84 12.00 -5.65
CA MET A 207 19.32 12.04 -4.29
C MET A 207 18.88 13.45 -3.92
N GLU A 208 17.67 13.56 -3.40
CA GLU A 208 17.21 14.74 -2.66
C GLU A 208 17.47 14.48 -1.18
N PHE A 209 18.53 15.08 -0.65
CA PHE A 209 18.84 14.99 0.77
C PHE A 209 17.90 15.91 1.54
N THR A 210 17.17 15.36 2.47
CA THR A 210 16.31 16.10 3.39
C THR A 210 16.95 16.20 4.76
N ASN A 211 16.68 17.31 5.47
CA ASN A 211 17.17 17.49 6.85
C ASN A 211 16.33 16.66 7.84
N SER A 212 16.36 15.34 7.69
CA SER A 212 15.59 14.39 8.48
C SER A 212 16.45 13.20 8.90
N PRO A 213 16.26 12.66 10.11
CA PRO A 213 16.88 11.41 10.54
C PRO A 213 16.24 10.17 9.93
N ARG A 214 15.10 10.32 9.25
CA ARG A 214 14.39 9.22 8.62
C ARG A 214 14.90 9.00 7.20
N ALA A 215 15.61 7.90 7.00
CA ALA A 215 16.21 7.51 5.73
C ALA A 215 15.80 6.08 5.36
N GLY A 216 16.01 5.68 4.11
CA GLY A 216 15.69 4.35 3.59
C GLY A 216 14.41 4.31 2.76
N MET A 217 13.76 3.16 2.64
CA MET A 217 12.58 2.96 1.79
C MET A 217 11.37 3.80 2.21
N CYS A 218 11.24 4.11 3.49
CA CYS A 218 10.25 5.03 4.03
C CYS A 218 10.94 6.30 4.53
N ALA A 219 11.69 6.99 3.66
CA ALA A 219 12.32 8.26 3.98
C ALA A 219 11.27 9.37 4.17
N TYR A 220 11.67 10.44 4.86
CA TYR A 220 10.84 11.62 5.00
C TYR A 220 10.66 12.31 3.63
N TYR A 221 9.41 12.58 3.27
CA TYR A 221 9.04 13.23 2.00
C TYR A 221 8.51 14.66 2.17
N GLY A 222 8.48 15.18 3.40
CA GLY A 222 7.99 16.52 3.68
C GLY A 222 8.78 17.60 2.94
N SER A 223 8.10 18.69 2.61
CA SER A 223 8.68 19.83 1.89
C SER A 223 9.39 20.81 2.83
N GLN A 224 10.26 21.66 2.29
CA GLN A 224 10.76 22.82 3.04
C GLN A 224 9.63 23.80 3.42
N GLU A 225 8.48 23.67 2.79
CA GLU A 225 7.30 24.49 3.03
C GLU A 225 6.63 24.13 4.35
N ASP A 226 6.61 22.85 4.73
CA ASP A 226 6.06 22.38 6.01
C ASP A 226 6.80 23.01 7.19
N GLU A 227 8.13 23.18 7.09
CA GLU A 227 8.92 23.86 8.10
C GLU A 227 8.51 25.32 8.31
N LEU A 228 8.04 26.02 7.26
CA LEU A 228 7.67 27.42 7.33
C LEU A 228 6.44 27.69 8.21
N GLU A 229 5.60 26.69 8.43
CA GLU A 229 4.49 26.78 9.36
C GLU A 229 4.96 26.95 10.81
N TYR A 230 6.15 26.45 11.14
CA TYR A 230 6.69 26.42 12.49
C TYR A 230 7.82 27.43 12.73
N VAL A 231 8.16 28.26 11.76
CA VAL A 231 9.17 29.31 11.96
C VAL A 231 8.59 30.51 12.72
N PRO A 232 9.39 31.21 13.53
CA PRO A 232 8.97 32.43 14.22
C PRO A 232 8.57 33.54 13.23
N ASN A 233 7.52 34.27 13.54
CA ASN A 233 7.05 35.39 12.72
C ASN A 233 7.84 36.70 13.00
N ASN A 234 9.15 36.60 12.98
CA ASN A 234 10.09 37.64 13.38
C ASN A 234 10.71 38.44 12.21
N GLY A 235 10.17 38.31 11.01
CA GLY A 235 10.64 39.02 9.82
C GLY A 235 11.78 38.31 9.07
N LEU A 236 12.59 37.46 9.72
CA LEU A 236 13.70 36.75 9.06
C LEU A 236 13.24 35.78 7.98
N TRP A 237 12.01 35.30 8.09
CA TRP A 237 11.42 34.32 7.20
C TRP A 237 10.43 34.93 6.19
N SER A 238 10.24 36.27 6.25
CA SER A 238 9.21 36.99 5.50
C SER A 238 9.32 36.80 3.98
N ASP A 239 10.53 36.73 3.43
CA ASP A 239 10.74 36.56 1.98
C ASP A 239 10.44 35.12 1.53
N LYS A 240 10.74 34.11 2.36
CA LYS A 240 10.34 32.74 2.11
C LYS A 240 8.82 32.56 2.22
N LEU A 241 8.19 33.16 3.23
CA LEU A 241 6.73 33.15 3.42
C LEU A 241 5.96 33.92 2.34
N LYS A 242 6.55 34.96 1.74
CA LYS A 242 5.95 35.68 0.62
C LYS A 242 5.97 34.87 -0.68
N ASN A 243 7.04 34.12 -0.91
CA ASN A 243 7.16 33.26 -2.10
C ASN A 243 6.16 32.12 -2.08
N LEU A 244 5.79 31.60 -0.90
CA LEU A 244 4.69 30.63 -0.77
C LEU A 244 3.33 31.20 -1.23
N LYS A 245 3.05 32.47 -0.91
CA LYS A 245 1.77 33.13 -1.29
C LYS A 245 1.63 33.44 -2.75
N VAL A 246 2.71 33.42 -3.52
CA VAL A 246 2.70 33.76 -4.96
C VAL A 246 2.40 32.55 -5.84
N ASP A 247 2.68 31.33 -5.36
CA ASP A 247 2.36 30.09 -6.12
C ASP A 247 0.90 29.61 -5.94
N THR A 248 0.15 30.17 -4.99
CA THR A 248 -1.28 29.87 -4.79
C THR A 248 -2.21 30.52 -5.79
N ASP A 249 -1.71 31.44 -6.65
CA ASP A 249 -2.51 32.09 -7.71
C ASP A 249 -2.51 31.31 -9.06
N LYS A 250 -1.79 30.21 -9.15
CA LYS A 250 -1.93 29.26 -10.26
C LYS A 250 -2.83 28.12 -9.83
N GLY A 251 -4.12 28.30 -10.12
CA GLY A 251 -5.18 27.39 -9.77
C GLY A 251 -4.89 25.92 -10.08
N ILE A 252 -4.55 25.19 -9.07
CA ILE A 252 -4.90 23.79 -8.90
C ILE A 252 -5.57 23.74 -7.52
N LEU A 253 -6.88 23.74 -7.55
CA LEU A 253 -7.72 23.39 -6.41
C LEU A 253 -7.32 22.01 -5.91
N ASN A 254 -6.48 21.95 -4.90
CA ASN A 254 -6.48 20.86 -3.99
C ASN A 254 -7.07 21.40 -2.67
N ASN A 255 -8.38 21.22 -2.54
CA ASN A 255 -9.03 21.19 -1.26
C ASN A 255 -8.53 19.96 -0.52
N TYR A 256 -7.39 20.10 0.15
CA TYR A 256 -7.06 19.27 1.30
C TYR A 256 -7.49 20.06 2.54
N GLU A 257 -8.79 20.13 2.75
CA GLU A 257 -9.33 20.37 4.06
C GLU A 257 -9.14 19.07 4.84
N ASP A 258 -8.30 19.15 5.88
CA ASP A 258 -8.28 18.25 7.03
C ASP A 258 -8.21 16.74 6.71
N GLU A 259 -7.15 16.29 6.04
CA GLU A 259 -6.83 14.86 6.04
C GLU A 259 -6.20 14.49 7.40
N GLY A 260 -7.10 14.46 8.39
CA GLY A 260 -6.87 13.68 9.60
C GLY A 260 -6.54 12.25 9.18
N LEU A 261 -5.51 11.69 9.82
CA LEU A 261 -5.10 10.28 9.90
C LEU A 261 -5.96 9.36 9.03
N GLU A 262 -5.34 8.60 8.14
CA GLU A 262 -6.10 7.54 7.47
C GLU A 262 -6.91 6.82 8.53
N PRO A 263 -8.24 6.87 8.41
CA PRO A 263 -9.11 6.28 9.41
C PRO A 263 -8.77 4.79 9.52
N SER A 264 -8.85 4.23 10.72
CA SER A 264 -8.74 2.79 10.86
C SER A 264 -9.73 2.12 9.93
N PHE A 265 -9.50 0.85 9.59
CA PHE A 265 -10.51 0.08 8.86
C PHE A 265 -11.88 0.19 9.55
N GLU A 266 -11.91 0.23 10.88
CA GLU A 266 -13.12 0.47 11.67
C GLU A 266 -13.62 1.91 11.52
N ASP A 267 -12.76 2.94 11.57
CA ASP A 267 -13.14 4.33 11.35
C ASP A 267 -13.55 4.58 9.88
N MET A 268 -12.88 3.93 8.92
CA MET A 268 -13.29 3.94 7.51
C MET A 268 -14.65 3.25 7.34
N MET A 269 -14.86 2.13 8.01
CA MET A 269 -16.15 1.45 8.02
C MET A 269 -17.21 2.31 8.72
N GLU A 270 -16.95 2.89 9.90
CA GLU A 270 -17.87 3.77 10.59
C GLU A 270 -18.18 5.05 9.78
N SER A 271 -17.18 5.62 9.10
CA SER A 271 -17.41 6.78 8.21
C SER A 271 -18.12 6.40 6.92
N ALA A 272 -17.93 5.18 6.43
CA ALA A 272 -18.57 4.66 5.23
C ALA A 272 -20.02 4.19 5.50
N ILE A 273 -20.35 3.78 6.74
CA ILE A 273 -21.68 3.30 7.11
C ILE A 273 -22.78 4.29 6.69
N PRO A 274 -22.73 5.61 7.02
CA PRO A 274 -23.79 6.55 6.63
C PRO A 274 -23.92 6.74 5.11
N GLU A 275 -22.82 6.67 4.36
CA GLU A 275 -22.86 6.73 2.91
C GLU A 275 -23.38 5.43 2.31
N LEU A 276 -23.03 4.31 2.91
CA LEU A 276 -23.48 2.97 2.53
C LEU A 276 -25.00 2.82 2.83
N GLU A 277 -25.46 3.22 4.01
CA GLU A 277 -26.89 3.26 4.38
C GLU A 277 -27.68 4.11 3.39
N LYS A 278 -27.23 5.34 3.11
CA LYS A 278 -27.85 6.22 2.14
C LYS A 278 -27.85 5.65 0.73
N TYR A 279 -26.80 4.88 0.36
CA TYR A 279 -26.74 4.18 -0.89
C TYR A 279 -27.78 3.04 -0.93
N TYR A 280 -27.89 2.24 0.15
CA TYR A 280 -28.87 1.16 0.26
C TYR A 280 -30.32 1.71 0.30
N GLU A 281 -30.58 2.77 1.05
CA GLU A 281 -31.88 3.46 1.05
C GLU A 281 -32.30 3.89 -0.36
N LYS A 282 -31.34 4.36 -1.17
CA LYS A 282 -31.59 4.77 -2.54
C LYS A 282 -31.75 3.58 -3.48
N MET A 283 -30.94 2.56 -3.30
CA MET A 283 -30.97 1.32 -4.10
C MET A 283 -32.31 0.58 -3.94
N TRP A 284 -32.85 0.60 -2.73
CA TRP A 284 -34.12 -0.07 -2.38
C TRP A 284 -35.29 0.92 -2.18
N ALA A 285 -35.18 2.09 -2.78
CA ALA A 285 -36.28 3.06 -2.74
C ALA A 285 -37.57 2.51 -3.39
N LYS A 286 -38.73 3.01 -2.90
CA LYS A 286 -40.04 2.63 -3.48
C LYS A 286 -40.08 2.86 -4.97
N THR A 287 -40.51 1.84 -5.71
CA THR A 287 -40.55 1.84 -7.19
C THR A 287 -41.82 1.18 -7.69
N GLU A 288 -41.91 0.98 -9.00
CA GLU A 288 -43.02 0.28 -9.67
C GLU A 288 -42.43 -0.87 -10.53
N LYS A 289 -43.19 -1.94 -10.71
CA LYS A 289 -42.82 -3.10 -11.55
C LYS A 289 -42.91 -2.75 -13.05
N VAL A 290 -41.97 -1.91 -13.52
CA VAL A 290 -41.87 -1.47 -14.92
C VAL A 290 -40.64 -2.08 -15.55
N PHE A 291 -40.79 -2.71 -16.73
CA PHE A 291 -39.71 -3.43 -17.44
C PHE A 291 -39.14 -2.62 -18.62
N ASP A 292 -39.24 -1.32 -18.59
CA ASP A 292 -38.77 -0.41 -19.64
C ASP A 292 -37.46 0.26 -19.20
N LEU A 293 -36.42 0.18 -20.02
CA LEU A 293 -35.11 0.72 -19.71
C LEU A 293 -35.14 2.25 -19.57
N GLU A 294 -35.82 2.94 -20.47
CA GLU A 294 -35.89 4.40 -20.47
C GLU A 294 -36.57 4.91 -19.18
N TYR A 295 -37.62 4.24 -18.73
CA TYR A 295 -38.30 4.56 -17.46
C TYR A 295 -37.36 4.57 -16.28
N HIS A 296 -36.50 3.55 -16.16
CA HIS A 296 -35.52 3.49 -15.06
C HIS A 296 -34.42 4.53 -15.20
N LEU A 297 -33.83 4.66 -16.40
CA LEU A 297 -32.78 5.64 -16.64
C LEU A 297 -33.22 7.09 -16.41
N GLN A 298 -34.49 7.40 -16.69
CA GLN A 298 -35.04 8.75 -16.48
C GLN A 298 -35.10 9.14 -14.98
N LYS A 299 -35.29 8.17 -14.08
CA LYS A 299 -35.33 8.36 -12.62
C LYS A 299 -33.93 8.63 -12.02
N LEU A 300 -32.88 8.17 -12.66
CA LEU A 300 -31.50 8.30 -12.17
C LEU A 300 -30.98 9.74 -12.27
N GLY A 301 -30.06 10.09 -11.37
CA GLY A 301 -29.32 11.34 -11.45
C GLY A 301 -28.23 11.31 -12.52
N LYS A 302 -27.63 12.49 -12.79
CA LYS A 302 -26.54 12.59 -13.78
C LYS A 302 -25.34 11.72 -13.41
N LYS A 303 -24.96 11.64 -12.12
CA LYS A 303 -23.84 10.84 -11.63
C LYS A 303 -24.05 9.36 -11.91
N GLU A 304 -25.23 8.85 -11.64
CA GLU A 304 -25.58 7.44 -11.87
C GLU A 304 -25.59 7.09 -13.37
N LEU A 305 -26.15 7.97 -14.21
CA LEU A 305 -26.10 7.77 -15.67
C LEU A 305 -24.66 7.76 -16.18
N LEU A 306 -23.78 8.60 -15.64
CA LEU A 306 -22.35 8.57 -15.99
C LEU A 306 -21.70 7.25 -15.55
N THR A 307 -22.00 6.76 -14.35
CA THR A 307 -21.51 5.46 -13.85
C THR A 307 -21.95 4.32 -14.79
N ILE A 308 -23.22 4.28 -15.17
CA ILE A 308 -23.74 3.27 -16.12
C ILE A 308 -23.01 3.38 -17.46
N GLY A 309 -22.91 4.57 -18.01
CA GLY A 309 -22.26 4.79 -19.30
C GLY A 309 -20.78 4.44 -19.30
N ASP A 310 -20.04 4.81 -18.26
CA ASP A 310 -18.62 4.49 -18.10
C ASP A 310 -18.42 2.96 -17.95
N ASN A 311 -19.27 2.27 -17.16
CA ASN A 311 -19.21 0.81 -16.99
C ASN A 311 -19.67 0.02 -18.24
N LEU A 312 -20.50 0.61 -19.07
CA LEU A 312 -20.84 0.07 -20.39
C LEU A 312 -19.79 0.40 -21.47
N GLY A 313 -18.78 1.20 -21.14
CA GLY A 313 -17.76 1.64 -22.10
C GLY A 313 -18.25 2.66 -23.12
N ILE A 314 -19.33 3.39 -22.83
CA ILE A 314 -19.91 4.40 -23.74
C ILE A 314 -19.06 5.69 -23.65
N LEU A 315 -18.40 6.02 -24.75
CA LEU A 315 -17.46 7.15 -24.79
C LEU A 315 -18.15 8.50 -24.95
N LYS A 316 -17.44 9.58 -24.54
CA LYS A 316 -17.80 11.00 -24.76
C LYS A 316 -19.11 11.44 -24.09
N ILE A 317 -19.44 10.88 -22.91
CA ILE A 317 -20.66 11.22 -22.18
C ILE A 317 -20.45 12.28 -21.08
N LYS A 318 -19.22 12.44 -20.58
CA LYS A 318 -18.92 13.28 -19.39
C LYS A 318 -19.33 14.74 -19.54
N SER A 319 -19.22 15.31 -20.73
CA SER A 319 -19.58 16.71 -21.05
C SER A 319 -21.05 16.92 -21.40
N LEU A 320 -21.88 15.87 -21.48
CA LEU A 320 -23.26 15.96 -21.91
C LEU A 320 -24.21 16.35 -20.76
N SER A 321 -25.37 16.92 -21.12
CA SER A 321 -26.48 17.08 -20.18
C SER A 321 -27.10 15.74 -19.81
N LYS A 322 -27.83 15.68 -18.66
CA LYS A 322 -28.48 14.47 -18.16
C LYS A 322 -29.29 13.75 -19.28
N ASP A 323 -30.17 14.49 -19.97
CA ASP A 323 -31.03 13.91 -21.01
C ASP A 323 -30.22 13.34 -22.19
N LYS A 324 -29.18 14.06 -22.60
CA LYS A 324 -28.30 13.58 -23.69
C LYS A 324 -27.47 12.36 -23.28
N ILE A 325 -27.08 12.21 -22.00
CA ILE A 325 -26.42 11.01 -21.51
C ILE A 325 -27.41 9.85 -21.56
N LYS A 326 -28.64 10.02 -21.04
CA LYS A 326 -29.70 9.03 -21.09
C LYS A 326 -29.95 8.54 -22.53
N ASP A 327 -30.20 9.49 -23.43
CA ASP A 327 -30.47 9.17 -24.83
C ASP A 327 -29.31 8.41 -25.50
N LYS A 328 -28.07 8.78 -25.17
CA LYS A 328 -26.90 8.09 -25.69
C LYS A 328 -26.76 6.68 -25.12
N ILE A 329 -27.03 6.49 -23.82
CA ILE A 329 -27.06 5.16 -23.22
C ILE A 329 -28.09 4.28 -23.95
N ILE A 330 -29.32 4.74 -24.12
CA ILE A 330 -30.39 4.00 -24.78
C ILE A 330 -29.98 3.60 -26.22
N ASN A 331 -29.42 4.55 -27.00
CA ASN A 331 -29.03 4.31 -28.38
C ASN A 331 -27.88 3.29 -28.50
N ASP A 332 -26.90 3.34 -27.62
CA ASP A 332 -25.69 2.51 -27.70
C ASP A 332 -25.84 1.21 -26.83
N TYR A 333 -26.93 1.07 -26.07
CA TYR A 333 -27.10 0.06 -25.01
C TYR A 333 -26.86 -1.37 -25.50
N LYS A 334 -27.50 -1.75 -26.61
CA LYS A 334 -27.39 -3.12 -27.13
C LYS A 334 -25.96 -3.54 -27.46
N GLU A 335 -25.26 -2.68 -28.17
CA GLU A 335 -23.87 -2.97 -28.59
C GLU A 335 -22.93 -2.96 -27.39
N ALA A 336 -23.06 -1.98 -26.50
CA ALA A 336 -22.27 -1.85 -25.29
C ALA A 336 -22.51 -3.03 -24.33
N LEU A 337 -23.78 -3.42 -24.13
CA LEU A 337 -24.12 -4.56 -23.27
C LEU A 337 -23.54 -5.88 -23.82
N LEU A 338 -23.63 -6.13 -25.13
CA LEU A 338 -23.04 -7.32 -25.72
C LEU A 338 -21.54 -7.43 -25.49
N LEU A 339 -20.81 -6.32 -25.54
CA LEU A 339 -19.37 -6.30 -25.23
C LEU A 339 -19.12 -6.66 -23.77
N VAL A 340 -19.88 -6.10 -22.85
CA VAL A 340 -19.78 -6.39 -21.41
C VAL A 340 -20.11 -7.85 -21.12
N LEU A 341 -21.22 -8.38 -21.69
CA LEU A 341 -21.61 -9.78 -21.52
C LEU A 341 -20.55 -10.77 -22.02
N ASN A 342 -19.88 -10.46 -23.14
CA ASN A 342 -18.78 -11.29 -23.66
C ASN A 342 -17.55 -11.35 -22.76
N ASN A 343 -17.37 -10.39 -21.85
CA ASN A 343 -16.25 -10.31 -20.92
C ASN A 343 -16.57 -10.89 -19.53
N MET A 344 -17.82 -11.27 -19.26
CA MET A 344 -18.22 -11.86 -17.98
C MET A 344 -17.82 -13.34 -17.85
N ASP A 345 -17.97 -13.87 -16.64
CA ASP A 345 -17.85 -15.29 -16.32
C ASP A 345 -19.19 -16.04 -16.46
N THR A 346 -19.10 -17.36 -16.36
CA THR A 346 -20.27 -18.26 -16.45
C THR A 346 -21.27 -18.02 -15.34
N ALA A 347 -20.84 -17.69 -14.11
CA ALA A 347 -21.75 -17.53 -12.98
C ALA A 347 -22.67 -16.32 -13.17
N ARG A 348 -22.09 -15.15 -13.55
CA ARG A 348 -22.88 -13.94 -13.83
C ARG A 348 -23.88 -14.10 -14.95
N ILE A 349 -23.44 -14.70 -16.07
CA ILE A 349 -24.34 -14.92 -17.22
C ILE A 349 -25.44 -15.92 -16.88
N SER A 350 -25.15 -16.99 -16.12
CA SER A 350 -26.14 -17.94 -15.66
C SER A 350 -27.22 -17.29 -14.82
N TYR A 351 -26.83 -16.42 -13.87
CA TYR A 351 -27.76 -15.63 -13.07
C TYR A 351 -28.68 -14.75 -13.94
N LEU A 352 -28.10 -14.02 -14.91
CA LEU A 352 -28.89 -13.17 -15.79
C LEU A 352 -29.83 -13.97 -16.69
N LEU A 353 -29.39 -15.12 -17.22
CA LEU A 353 -30.24 -16.00 -18.04
C LEU A 353 -31.39 -16.62 -17.24
N GLU A 354 -31.13 -17.02 -15.99
CA GLU A 354 -32.18 -17.51 -15.10
C GLU A 354 -33.22 -16.41 -14.83
N MET A 355 -32.78 -15.18 -14.51
CA MET A 355 -33.68 -14.07 -14.31
C MET A 355 -34.49 -13.72 -15.58
N ALA A 356 -33.85 -13.68 -16.76
CA ALA A 356 -34.51 -13.38 -18.02
C ALA A 356 -35.57 -14.46 -18.38
N ASN A 357 -35.28 -15.76 -18.17
CA ASN A 357 -36.22 -16.87 -18.40
C ASN A 357 -37.41 -16.85 -17.44
N ASN A 358 -37.24 -16.27 -16.24
CA ASN A 358 -38.29 -16.08 -15.23
C ASN A 358 -39.05 -14.75 -15.40
N GLY A 359 -38.98 -14.13 -16.57
CA GLY A 359 -39.71 -12.89 -16.88
C GLY A 359 -39.06 -11.59 -16.36
N GLY A 360 -37.80 -11.64 -15.93
CA GLY A 360 -37.03 -10.48 -15.57
C GLY A 360 -37.36 -9.87 -14.19
N LEU A 361 -38.07 -10.58 -13.33
CA LEU A 361 -38.43 -10.14 -11.98
C LEU A 361 -37.96 -11.14 -10.94
N LYS A 362 -37.33 -10.66 -9.89
CA LYS A 362 -37.05 -11.40 -8.66
C LYS A 362 -37.60 -10.63 -7.47
N GLU A 363 -38.27 -11.32 -6.57
CA GLU A 363 -38.91 -10.75 -5.38
C GLU A 363 -38.44 -11.53 -4.16
N SER A 364 -38.26 -10.80 -3.03
CA SER A 364 -37.90 -11.39 -1.76
C SER A 364 -38.55 -10.61 -0.62
N ASP A 365 -38.93 -11.33 0.43
CA ASP A 365 -39.38 -10.71 1.69
C ASP A 365 -38.19 -10.27 2.57
N ASP A 366 -37.03 -10.92 2.37
CA ASP A 366 -35.78 -10.55 3.03
C ASP A 366 -34.92 -9.68 2.11
N PHE A 367 -34.04 -8.90 2.71
CA PHE A 367 -33.05 -8.13 2.00
C PHE A 367 -32.28 -9.05 1.04
N ILE A 368 -32.32 -8.71 -0.24
CA ILE A 368 -31.56 -9.45 -1.24
C ILE A 368 -30.12 -8.98 -1.14
N ASP A 369 -29.30 -9.69 -0.34
CA ASP A 369 -27.86 -9.52 -0.38
C ASP A 369 -27.36 -10.05 -1.70
N GLU A 370 -26.98 -9.15 -2.57
CA GLU A 370 -26.60 -9.55 -3.89
C GLU A 370 -25.30 -8.90 -4.29
N GLU A 371 -24.26 -9.68 -4.12
CA GLU A 371 -22.98 -9.48 -4.76
C GLU A 371 -23.12 -9.02 -6.23
N TYR A 372 -24.11 -9.51 -6.92
CA TYR A 372 -24.38 -9.16 -8.31
C TYR A 372 -25.30 -7.94 -8.47
N SER A 373 -26.14 -7.60 -7.51
CA SER A 373 -27.09 -6.50 -7.65
C SER A 373 -26.38 -5.17 -7.85
N TYR A 374 -25.36 -4.89 -7.05
CA TYR A 374 -24.52 -3.70 -7.20
C TYR A 374 -23.85 -3.66 -8.60
N TYR A 375 -23.18 -4.75 -8.97
CA TYR A 375 -22.46 -4.87 -10.22
C TYR A 375 -23.36 -4.64 -11.44
N PHE A 376 -24.53 -5.28 -11.48
CA PHE A 376 -25.46 -5.18 -12.59
C PHE A 376 -26.22 -3.86 -12.63
N ALA A 377 -26.59 -3.31 -11.46
CA ALA A 377 -27.28 -2.00 -11.38
C ALA A 377 -26.38 -0.87 -11.92
N HIS A 378 -25.08 -0.91 -11.60
CA HIS A 378 -24.12 0.07 -12.12
C HIS A 378 -23.83 -0.05 -13.62
N ARG A 379 -24.42 -1.04 -14.30
CA ARG A 379 -24.41 -1.22 -15.76
C ARG A 379 -25.78 -1.07 -16.40
N GLY A 380 -26.81 -0.73 -15.60
CA GLY A 380 -28.17 -0.62 -16.08
C GLY A 380 -28.74 -1.94 -16.61
N ILE A 381 -28.17 -3.09 -16.21
CA ILE A 381 -28.61 -4.43 -16.58
C ILE A 381 -29.84 -4.84 -15.79
N ILE A 382 -29.88 -4.46 -14.51
CA ILE A 382 -31.01 -4.63 -13.61
C ILE A 382 -31.24 -3.32 -12.84
N PHE A 383 -32.42 -3.18 -12.27
CA PHE A 383 -32.80 -2.11 -11.36
C PHE A 383 -33.44 -2.71 -10.12
N THR A 384 -33.20 -2.08 -8.96
CA THR A 384 -33.65 -2.56 -7.66
C THR A 384 -34.66 -1.60 -7.08
N GLY A 385 -35.44 -2.04 -6.11
CA GLY A 385 -36.36 -1.20 -5.35
C GLY A 385 -37.31 -2.01 -4.46
N GLU A 386 -38.24 -1.32 -3.82
CA GLU A 386 -39.25 -1.89 -2.95
C GLU A 386 -40.65 -1.68 -3.54
N VAL A 387 -41.47 -2.72 -3.55
CA VAL A 387 -42.88 -2.69 -3.95
C VAL A 387 -43.67 -3.52 -2.96
N GLU A 388 -44.72 -2.94 -2.34
CA GLU A 388 -45.62 -3.62 -1.39
C GLU A 388 -44.84 -4.37 -0.28
N ASP A 389 -43.86 -3.66 0.32
CA ASP A 389 -42.96 -4.16 1.38
C ASP A 389 -42.10 -5.39 0.98
N LYS A 390 -41.91 -5.60 -0.32
CA LYS A 390 -40.99 -6.61 -0.86
C LYS A 390 -39.85 -5.97 -1.62
N TYR A 391 -38.66 -6.49 -1.42
CA TYR A 391 -37.50 -6.14 -2.23
C TYR A 391 -37.63 -6.77 -3.61
N ILE A 392 -37.43 -5.98 -4.65
CA ILE A 392 -37.52 -6.43 -6.04
C ILE A 392 -36.30 -6.06 -6.84
N THR A 393 -35.93 -6.98 -7.75
CA THR A 393 -34.93 -6.74 -8.78
C THR A 393 -35.62 -6.90 -10.15
N ILE A 394 -35.49 -5.89 -11.01
CA ILE A 394 -36.14 -5.80 -12.30
C ILE A 394 -35.10 -5.75 -13.40
N MET A 395 -35.22 -6.64 -14.38
CA MET A 395 -34.45 -6.62 -15.63
C MET A 395 -35.30 -5.99 -16.73
N PRO A 396 -34.85 -4.90 -17.38
CA PRO A 396 -35.57 -4.29 -18.50
C PRO A 396 -35.79 -5.26 -19.64
N LYS A 397 -36.86 -5.04 -20.38
CA LYS A 397 -37.24 -5.90 -21.54
C LYS A 397 -36.15 -5.92 -22.60
N GLU A 398 -35.49 -4.78 -22.81
CA GLU A 398 -34.37 -4.64 -23.73
C GLU A 398 -33.21 -5.58 -23.37
N THR A 399 -32.90 -5.68 -22.08
CA THR A 399 -31.88 -6.59 -21.54
C THR A 399 -32.31 -8.06 -21.72
N GLN A 400 -33.57 -8.39 -21.36
CA GLN A 400 -34.12 -9.74 -21.54
C GLN A 400 -34.03 -10.17 -23.00
N ASP A 401 -34.45 -9.30 -23.92
CA ASP A 401 -34.45 -9.60 -25.35
C ASP A 401 -33.03 -9.82 -25.92
N ILE A 402 -32.04 -9.08 -25.44
CA ILE A 402 -30.62 -9.27 -25.82
C ILE A 402 -30.13 -10.64 -25.32
N LEU A 403 -30.40 -11.01 -24.07
CA LEU A 403 -29.94 -12.27 -23.48
C LEU A 403 -30.63 -13.49 -24.10
N LEU A 404 -31.95 -13.43 -24.30
CA LEU A 404 -32.73 -14.55 -24.82
C LEU A 404 -32.51 -14.77 -26.32
N ASN A 405 -32.12 -13.75 -27.07
CA ASN A 405 -31.78 -13.85 -28.49
C ASN A 405 -30.29 -14.09 -28.75
N ALA A 406 -29.45 -14.14 -27.73
CA ALA A 406 -28.01 -14.44 -27.87
C ALA A 406 -27.80 -15.88 -28.39
N ASN A 407 -26.76 -16.08 -29.21
CA ASN A 407 -26.35 -17.43 -29.59
C ASN A 407 -25.74 -18.16 -28.39
N ILE A 408 -26.55 -18.95 -27.70
CA ILE A 408 -26.18 -19.63 -26.45
C ILE A 408 -24.95 -20.53 -26.61
N LEU A 409 -24.75 -21.16 -27.77
CA LEU A 409 -23.59 -22.05 -27.97
C LEU A 409 -22.29 -21.29 -28.08
N ASP A 410 -22.28 -20.18 -28.81
CA ASP A 410 -21.09 -19.34 -28.94
C ASP A 410 -20.80 -18.62 -27.62
N LEU A 411 -21.82 -18.11 -26.94
CA LEU A 411 -21.70 -17.51 -25.61
C LEU A 411 -21.09 -18.50 -24.61
N ARG A 412 -21.58 -19.73 -24.51
CA ARG A 412 -21.03 -20.76 -23.61
C ARG A 412 -19.57 -21.10 -23.90
N ARG A 413 -19.13 -21.09 -25.16
CA ARG A 413 -17.72 -21.31 -25.51
C ARG A 413 -16.86 -20.14 -25.03
N GLN A 414 -17.36 -18.91 -25.22
CA GLN A 414 -16.64 -17.70 -24.75
C GLN A 414 -16.52 -17.70 -23.23
N LEU A 415 -17.62 -17.92 -22.51
CA LEU A 415 -17.66 -17.96 -21.06
C LEU A 415 -16.69 -18.99 -20.48
N LYS A 416 -16.62 -20.19 -21.04
CA LYS A 416 -15.67 -21.22 -20.61
C LYS A 416 -14.21 -20.77 -20.77
N LYS A 417 -13.91 -20.02 -21.85
CA LYS A 417 -12.57 -19.45 -22.05
C LYS A 417 -12.29 -18.33 -21.02
N ASN A 418 -13.30 -17.50 -20.73
CA ASN A 418 -13.18 -16.43 -19.73
C ASN A 418 -12.91 -17.02 -18.34
N ASP A 419 -13.70 -18.02 -17.92
CA ASP A 419 -13.52 -18.71 -16.63
C ASP A 419 -12.11 -19.31 -16.51
N GLU A 420 -11.65 -19.98 -17.56
CA GLU A 420 -10.29 -20.54 -17.58
C GLU A 420 -9.22 -19.48 -17.47
N MET A 421 -9.35 -18.37 -18.21
CA MET A 421 -8.42 -17.26 -18.17
C MET A 421 -8.43 -16.54 -16.81
N ILE A 422 -9.60 -16.23 -16.27
CA ILE A 422 -9.74 -15.62 -14.94
C ILE A 422 -9.04 -16.50 -13.89
N ASN A 423 -9.31 -17.80 -13.89
CA ASN A 423 -8.69 -18.72 -12.93
C ASN A 423 -7.15 -18.81 -13.08
N ILE A 424 -6.64 -18.80 -14.32
CA ILE A 424 -5.18 -18.79 -14.55
C ILE A 424 -4.59 -17.49 -14.04
N CYS A 425 -5.20 -16.32 -14.35
CA CYS A 425 -4.73 -15.03 -13.89
C CYS A 425 -4.78 -14.94 -12.35
N THR A 426 -5.85 -15.42 -11.72
CA THR A 426 -5.98 -15.50 -10.26
C THR A 426 -4.84 -16.35 -9.67
N GLY A 427 -4.59 -17.54 -10.24
CA GLY A 427 -3.48 -18.39 -9.81
C GLY A 427 -2.12 -17.73 -9.98
N MET A 428 -1.90 -16.98 -11.05
CA MET A 428 -0.67 -16.20 -11.24
C MET A 428 -0.53 -15.10 -10.18
N CYS A 429 -1.59 -14.34 -9.91
CA CYS A 429 -1.58 -13.30 -8.89
C CYS A 429 -1.36 -13.87 -7.48
N ASN A 430 -1.88 -15.06 -7.18
CA ASN A 430 -1.61 -15.73 -5.91
C ASN A 430 -0.11 -16.04 -5.72
N TYR A 431 0.63 -16.32 -6.80
CA TYR A 431 2.06 -16.62 -6.73
C TYR A 431 2.97 -15.40 -6.90
N TYR A 432 2.54 -14.40 -7.67
CA TYR A 432 3.39 -13.25 -8.02
C TYR A 432 3.00 -11.95 -7.30
N GLY A 433 1.86 -11.96 -6.57
CA GLY A 433 1.26 -10.79 -5.96
C GLY A 433 0.64 -9.87 -6.98
N CYS A 434 1.46 -9.27 -7.82
CA CYS A 434 1.01 -8.45 -8.93
C CYS A 434 1.88 -8.65 -10.18
N ILE A 435 1.34 -8.25 -11.33
CA ILE A 435 2.01 -8.40 -12.63
C ILE A 435 1.47 -7.35 -13.60
N THR A 436 2.34 -6.78 -14.43
CA THR A 436 1.89 -5.88 -15.50
C THR A 436 1.13 -6.64 -16.57
N ILE A 437 0.20 -5.97 -17.25
CA ILE A 437 -0.62 -6.59 -18.30
C ILE A 437 0.22 -7.17 -19.45
N GLU A 438 1.35 -6.54 -19.78
CA GLU A 438 2.28 -7.01 -20.81
C GLU A 438 2.93 -8.35 -20.43
N ASN A 439 3.45 -8.45 -19.19
CA ASN A 439 4.03 -9.68 -18.68
C ASN A 439 2.97 -10.77 -18.52
N LEU A 440 1.77 -10.41 -18.05
CA LEU A 440 0.66 -11.33 -17.94
C LEU A 440 0.28 -11.92 -19.31
N LYS A 441 0.09 -11.08 -20.34
CA LYS A 441 -0.20 -11.52 -21.72
C LYS A 441 0.87 -12.49 -22.25
N THR A 442 2.15 -12.17 -21.97
CA THR A 442 3.28 -13.03 -22.36
C THR A 442 3.20 -14.40 -21.69
N LEU A 443 2.94 -14.44 -20.39
CA LEU A 443 2.83 -15.70 -19.65
C LEU A 443 1.58 -16.48 -20.00
N LEU A 444 0.42 -15.81 -20.20
CA LEU A 444 -0.83 -16.44 -20.64
C LEU A 444 -0.66 -17.23 -21.94
N GLY A 445 0.17 -16.73 -22.87
CA GLY A 445 0.50 -17.41 -24.11
C GLY A 445 1.12 -18.80 -23.93
N THR A 446 1.60 -19.16 -22.74
CA THR A 446 2.11 -20.50 -22.43
C THR A 446 1.05 -21.50 -22.01
N TYR A 447 -0.15 -21.01 -21.62
CA TYR A 447 -1.22 -21.83 -21.03
C TYR A 447 -2.48 -21.94 -21.90
N ILE A 448 -2.72 -20.94 -22.74
CA ILE A 448 -3.89 -20.84 -23.60
C ILE A 448 -3.40 -20.82 -25.04
N ASP A 449 -3.93 -21.70 -25.88
CA ASP A 449 -3.55 -21.81 -27.30
C ASP A 449 -3.70 -20.49 -28.06
N ASN A 450 -2.93 -20.29 -29.13
CA ASN A 450 -2.69 -19.11 -29.99
C ASN A 450 -3.94 -18.32 -30.48
N GLN A 451 -5.12 -18.47 -29.88
CA GLN A 451 -6.33 -17.69 -30.11
C GLN A 451 -6.43 -16.45 -29.19
N ILE A 452 -5.37 -16.14 -28.41
CA ILE A 452 -5.33 -14.97 -27.51
C ILE A 452 -5.41 -13.64 -28.30
N GLU A 453 -5.00 -13.61 -29.55
CA GLU A 453 -5.06 -12.39 -30.39
C GLU A 453 -6.48 -11.80 -30.52
N ASN A 454 -7.52 -12.60 -30.30
CA ASN A 454 -8.92 -12.19 -30.39
C ASN A 454 -9.64 -12.07 -29.02
N ILE A 455 -8.93 -12.31 -27.90
CA ILE A 455 -9.52 -12.18 -26.55
C ILE A 455 -9.15 -10.80 -26.02
N GLU A 456 -10.16 -10.01 -25.70
CA GLU A 456 -9.96 -8.74 -24.95
C GLU A 456 -9.60 -9.05 -23.49
N VAL A 457 -8.35 -9.48 -23.25
CA VAL A 457 -7.84 -9.83 -21.91
C VAL A 457 -8.16 -8.73 -20.90
N GLU A 458 -7.95 -7.47 -21.28
CA GLU A 458 -8.21 -6.33 -20.41
C GLU A 458 -9.69 -6.15 -20.09
N GLY A 459 -10.59 -6.41 -21.05
CA GLY A 459 -12.04 -6.37 -20.82
C GLY A 459 -12.46 -7.39 -19.79
N ILE A 460 -11.98 -8.63 -19.92
CA ILE A 460 -12.28 -9.73 -18.99
C ILE A 460 -11.73 -9.44 -17.59
N LEU A 461 -10.50 -8.91 -17.49
CA LEU A 461 -9.88 -8.54 -16.23
C LEU A 461 -10.62 -7.39 -15.54
N LYS A 462 -11.04 -6.36 -16.30
CA LYS A 462 -11.87 -5.26 -15.77
C LYS A 462 -13.19 -5.78 -15.19
N GLU A 463 -13.86 -6.65 -15.94
CA GLU A 463 -15.14 -7.22 -15.49
C GLU A 463 -14.95 -8.16 -14.29
N SER A 464 -13.84 -8.88 -14.20
CA SER A 464 -13.48 -9.70 -13.04
C SER A 464 -13.12 -8.87 -11.82
N SER A 465 -12.34 -7.80 -11.99
CA SER A 465 -11.97 -6.87 -10.93
C SER A 465 -13.18 -6.13 -10.35
N ALA A 466 -14.15 -5.77 -11.20
CA ALA A 466 -15.33 -5.00 -10.79
C ALA A 466 -16.24 -5.73 -9.78
N ILE A 467 -16.08 -7.03 -9.59
CA ILE A 467 -16.78 -7.83 -8.56
C ILE A 467 -16.01 -7.85 -7.25
N GLY A 468 -14.69 -7.57 -7.27
CA GLY A 468 -13.86 -7.48 -6.06
C GLY A 468 -13.58 -8.84 -5.39
N ARG A 469 -13.56 -9.96 -6.16
CA ARG A 469 -13.42 -11.31 -5.55
C ARG A 469 -12.00 -11.85 -5.50
N PHE A 470 -11.23 -11.74 -6.59
CA PHE A 470 -10.02 -12.55 -6.74
C PHE A 470 -8.81 -11.77 -7.20
N ILE A 471 -9.04 -10.80 -8.06
CA ILE A 471 -8.01 -9.96 -8.65
C ILE A 471 -8.48 -8.52 -8.72
N ASN A 472 -7.53 -7.59 -8.60
CA ASN A 472 -7.71 -6.19 -8.94
C ASN A 472 -7.06 -5.92 -10.30
N TYR A 473 -7.67 -5.06 -11.10
CA TYR A 473 -7.09 -4.57 -12.35
C TYR A 473 -7.20 -3.05 -12.41
N GLU A 474 -6.09 -2.40 -12.27
CA GLU A 474 -6.01 -0.94 -12.29
C GLU A 474 -4.72 -0.49 -12.98
N ASN A 475 -4.81 0.55 -13.83
CA ASN A 475 -3.67 1.19 -14.52
C ASN A 475 -2.72 0.20 -15.25
N GLY A 476 -3.26 -0.91 -15.79
CA GLY A 476 -2.45 -1.92 -16.49
C GLY A 476 -1.73 -2.89 -15.56
N ILE A 477 -2.04 -2.87 -14.27
CA ILE A 477 -1.54 -3.80 -13.26
C ILE A 477 -2.66 -4.74 -12.85
N VAL A 478 -2.36 -6.03 -12.79
CA VAL A 478 -3.22 -7.07 -12.23
C VAL A 478 -2.61 -7.51 -10.93
N SER A 479 -3.37 -7.50 -9.84
CA SER A 479 -2.88 -7.88 -8.52
C SER A 479 -3.83 -8.83 -7.79
N ASN A 480 -3.26 -9.58 -6.86
CA ASN A 480 -4.04 -10.33 -5.89
C ASN A 480 -4.75 -9.35 -4.95
N TYR A 481 -5.90 -9.72 -4.44
CA TYR A 481 -6.72 -8.89 -3.56
C TYR A 481 -6.03 -8.58 -2.21
N GLU A 482 -5.18 -9.48 -1.72
CA GLU A 482 -4.42 -9.32 -0.47
C GLU A 482 -3.14 -8.47 -0.61
N VAL A 483 -2.86 -7.95 -1.81
CA VAL A 483 -1.70 -7.06 -2.04
C VAL A 483 -2.01 -5.68 -1.48
N LEU A 484 -1.26 -5.26 -0.48
CA LEU A 484 -1.40 -3.93 0.14
C LEU A 484 -0.78 -2.82 -0.72
N ASP A 485 0.34 -3.10 -1.40
CA ASP A 485 1.08 -2.14 -2.22
C ASP A 485 1.65 -2.84 -3.48
N ALA A 486 0.92 -2.72 -4.59
CA ALA A 486 1.32 -3.32 -5.87
C ALA A 486 2.56 -2.64 -6.46
N ASP A 487 2.71 -1.33 -6.27
CA ASP A 487 3.84 -0.58 -6.80
C ASP A 487 5.15 -1.00 -6.13
N LYS A 488 5.11 -1.27 -4.83
CA LYS A 488 6.25 -1.79 -4.07
C LYS A 488 6.70 -3.15 -4.61
N ILE A 489 5.76 -4.08 -4.83
CA ILE A 489 6.08 -5.40 -5.36
C ILE A 489 6.64 -5.30 -6.79
N LEU A 490 6.07 -4.45 -7.64
CA LEU A 490 6.57 -4.25 -9.00
C LEU A 490 7.97 -3.63 -9.02
N LYS A 491 8.28 -2.69 -8.12
CA LYS A 491 9.63 -2.16 -7.94
C LYS A 491 10.63 -3.27 -7.59
N GLU A 492 10.25 -4.18 -6.67
CA GLU A 492 11.06 -5.35 -6.32
C GLU A 492 11.25 -6.30 -7.53
N HIS A 493 10.22 -6.47 -8.37
CA HIS A 493 10.35 -7.24 -9.61
C HIS A 493 11.33 -6.61 -10.60
N ILE A 494 11.34 -5.29 -10.72
CA ILE A 494 12.26 -4.55 -11.60
C ILE A 494 13.68 -4.64 -11.06
N GLN A 495 13.90 -4.49 -9.76
CA GLN A 495 15.22 -4.57 -9.14
C GLN A 495 15.86 -5.96 -9.24
N ARG A 496 15.03 -7.00 -9.39
CA ARG A 496 15.49 -8.41 -9.54
C ARG A 496 15.33 -8.89 -10.98
N GLU A 497 15.99 -8.23 -11.91
CA GLU A 497 15.97 -8.61 -13.34
C GLU A 497 16.58 -10.01 -13.61
N ASP A 498 17.52 -10.45 -12.76
CA ASP A 498 18.12 -11.76 -12.77
C ASP A 498 17.16 -12.90 -12.38
N ILE A 499 16.05 -12.58 -11.72
CA ILE A 499 15.01 -13.53 -11.33
C ILE A 499 13.87 -13.48 -12.35
N ASN A 500 13.66 -14.59 -13.08
CA ASN A 500 12.50 -14.73 -13.95
C ASN A 500 11.26 -15.15 -13.17
N TYR A 501 10.07 -14.83 -13.69
CA TYR A 501 8.82 -15.39 -13.22
C TYR A 501 8.89 -16.91 -13.26
N LYS A 502 8.60 -17.56 -12.13
CA LYS A 502 8.56 -19.02 -12.05
C LYS A 502 7.37 -19.52 -12.87
N ILE A 503 7.63 -20.46 -13.78
CA ILE A 503 6.57 -21.07 -14.59
C ILE A 503 5.97 -22.23 -13.80
N PHE A 504 4.72 -22.09 -13.43
CA PHE A 504 3.92 -23.12 -12.79
C PHE A 504 3.20 -23.94 -13.85
N THR A 505 2.81 -25.17 -13.53
CA THR A 505 1.91 -25.93 -14.40
C THR A 505 0.49 -25.32 -14.38
N LYS A 506 -0.26 -25.50 -15.44
CA LYS A 506 -1.65 -25.05 -15.53
C LYS A 506 -2.50 -25.57 -14.35
N SER A 507 -2.28 -26.84 -13.94
CA SER A 507 -2.98 -27.42 -12.79
C SER A 507 -2.66 -26.68 -11.49
N GLU A 508 -1.38 -26.34 -11.24
CA GLU A 508 -0.99 -25.58 -10.05
C GLU A 508 -1.66 -24.21 -10.00
N LEU A 509 -1.75 -23.52 -11.14
CA LEU A 509 -2.43 -22.21 -11.20
C LEU A 509 -3.94 -22.36 -10.93
N LEU A 510 -4.60 -23.32 -11.56
CA LEU A 510 -6.04 -23.57 -11.39
C LEU A 510 -6.37 -24.04 -9.96
N ASP A 511 -5.51 -24.85 -9.35
CA ASP A 511 -5.70 -25.33 -7.98
C ASP A 511 -5.48 -24.20 -6.97
N SER A 512 -4.49 -23.32 -7.22
CA SER A 512 -4.25 -22.10 -6.44
C SER A 512 -5.45 -21.14 -6.50
N ALA A 513 -6.04 -20.93 -7.66
CA ALA A 513 -7.21 -20.08 -7.82
C ALA A 513 -8.43 -20.59 -7.02
N LYS A 514 -8.62 -21.91 -6.90
CA LYS A 514 -9.71 -22.52 -6.14
C LYS A 514 -9.54 -22.46 -4.63
N SER A 515 -8.30 -22.40 -4.17
CA SER A 515 -7.96 -22.48 -2.75
C SER A 515 -7.70 -21.12 -2.09
N TYR A 516 -8.06 -20.02 -2.75
CA TYR A 516 -7.81 -18.64 -2.26
C TYR A 516 -6.36 -18.41 -1.82
N GLY A 517 -5.40 -18.93 -2.59
CA GLY A 517 -3.97 -18.80 -2.28
C GLY A 517 -3.43 -19.79 -1.25
N ASN A 518 -4.26 -20.62 -0.64
CA ASN A 518 -3.82 -21.70 0.25
C ASN A 518 -3.16 -22.83 -0.57
N HIS A 519 -1.87 -22.65 -0.84
CA HIS A 519 -1.07 -23.61 -1.61
C HIS A 519 -0.77 -24.84 -0.77
N LYS A 520 -1.36 -25.95 -1.07
CA LYS A 520 -1.01 -27.26 -0.46
C LYS A 520 0.36 -27.76 -0.96
N SER A 521 1.38 -26.91 -0.85
CA SER A 521 2.76 -27.30 -1.11
C SER A 521 3.23 -28.35 -0.09
N LYS A 522 4.34 -29.01 -0.40
CA LYS A 522 4.98 -29.92 0.58
C LYS A 522 5.39 -29.16 1.86
N ALA A 523 5.85 -27.91 1.71
CA ALA A 523 6.19 -27.04 2.85
C ALA A 523 4.97 -26.74 3.69
N TYR A 524 3.85 -26.33 3.06
CA TYR A 524 2.56 -26.13 3.72
C TYR A 524 2.14 -27.39 4.51
N SER A 525 2.09 -28.55 3.85
CA SER A 525 1.64 -29.80 4.47
C SER A 525 2.51 -30.23 5.65
N LYS A 526 3.84 -29.99 5.54
CA LYS A 526 4.78 -30.29 6.62
C LYS A 526 4.56 -29.35 7.81
N PHE A 527 4.43 -28.06 7.56
CA PHE A 527 4.26 -27.06 8.60
C PHE A 527 2.87 -27.15 9.26
N HIS A 528 1.82 -27.40 8.48
CA HIS A 528 0.49 -27.69 9.02
C HIS A 528 0.48 -28.90 9.95
N LYS A 529 1.18 -29.98 9.57
CA LYS A 529 1.34 -31.17 10.43
C LYS A 529 2.12 -30.84 11.70
N PHE A 530 3.14 -30.01 11.60
CA PHE A 530 3.89 -29.54 12.77
C PHE A 530 2.98 -28.74 13.71
N LEU A 531 2.23 -27.76 13.23
CA LEU A 531 1.29 -26.98 14.04
C LEU A 531 0.26 -27.86 14.73
N SER A 532 -0.45 -28.71 13.99
CA SER A 532 -1.49 -29.59 14.52
C SER A 532 -0.98 -30.65 15.50
N SER A 533 0.31 -31.00 15.45
CA SER A 533 0.91 -31.96 16.38
C SER A 533 1.57 -31.32 17.61
N SER A 534 1.87 -30.02 17.54
CA SER A 534 2.63 -29.29 18.57
C SER A 534 1.75 -28.38 19.41
N PHE A 535 0.58 -28.00 18.90
CA PHE A 535 -0.35 -27.07 19.53
C PHE A 535 -1.75 -27.70 19.58
N ASP A 536 -2.55 -27.32 20.57
CA ASP A 536 -3.95 -27.76 20.71
C ASP A 536 -4.86 -26.83 19.86
N ILE A 537 -4.72 -26.96 18.57
CA ILE A 537 -5.45 -26.18 17.55
C ILE A 537 -6.04 -27.10 16.51
N ASP A 538 -7.22 -26.74 16.00
CA ASP A 538 -7.90 -27.49 14.95
C ASP A 538 -7.32 -27.20 13.56
N LYS A 539 -7.89 -27.86 12.55
CA LYS A 539 -7.40 -27.71 11.17
C LYS A 539 -7.65 -26.31 10.62
N GLU A 540 -8.78 -25.70 10.92
CA GLU A 540 -9.16 -24.37 10.42
C GLU A 540 -8.25 -23.31 11.01
N GLN A 541 -7.96 -23.40 12.30
CA GLN A 541 -6.97 -22.55 12.99
C GLN A 541 -5.55 -22.71 12.41
N CYS A 542 -5.14 -23.96 12.09
CA CYS A 542 -3.85 -24.18 11.41
C CYS A 542 -3.81 -23.48 10.04
N ASP A 543 -4.88 -23.60 9.25
CA ASP A 543 -4.98 -23.00 7.92
C ASP A 543 -4.95 -21.46 8.02
N GLU A 544 -5.62 -20.86 9.00
CA GLU A 544 -5.65 -19.43 9.27
C GLU A 544 -4.27 -18.88 9.69
N ILE A 545 -3.60 -19.54 10.64
CA ILE A 545 -2.24 -19.18 11.07
C ILE A 545 -1.27 -19.21 9.89
N ILE A 546 -1.32 -20.27 9.07
CA ILE A 546 -0.45 -20.37 7.89
C ILE A 546 -0.76 -19.28 6.89
N LYS A 547 -2.04 -18.96 6.67
CA LYS A 547 -2.45 -17.86 5.77
C LYS A 547 -1.87 -16.54 6.25
N THR A 548 -2.04 -16.20 7.52
CA THR A 548 -1.49 -14.96 8.10
C THR A 548 0.03 -14.87 7.90
N ILE A 549 0.78 -15.94 8.22
CA ILE A 549 2.24 -16.00 8.02
C ILE A 549 2.63 -15.77 6.55
N VAL A 550 1.89 -16.36 5.61
CA VAL A 550 2.18 -16.21 4.17
C VAL A 550 1.83 -14.81 3.68
N ASP A 551 0.73 -14.23 4.14
CA ASP A 551 0.31 -12.88 3.78
C ASP A 551 1.31 -11.84 4.31
N ASP A 552 1.77 -11.97 5.55
CA ASP A 552 2.79 -11.11 6.16
C ASP A 552 4.12 -11.20 5.40
N LEU A 553 4.57 -12.42 5.07
CA LEU A 553 5.79 -12.64 4.28
C LEU A 553 5.70 -11.97 2.91
N ASN A 554 4.56 -12.11 2.25
CA ASN A 554 4.34 -11.62 0.89
C ASN A 554 4.16 -10.09 0.85
N ASN A 555 3.61 -9.48 1.90
CA ASN A 555 3.52 -8.03 2.04
C ASN A 555 4.80 -7.39 2.63
N GLY A 556 5.87 -8.18 2.79
CA GLY A 556 7.23 -7.69 3.04
C GLY A 556 7.67 -7.69 4.50
N MET A 557 6.95 -8.43 5.37
CA MET A 557 7.46 -8.68 6.72
C MET A 557 8.66 -9.61 6.66
N THR A 558 9.72 -9.31 7.42
CA THR A 558 10.93 -10.14 7.43
C THR A 558 10.68 -11.48 8.15
N SER A 559 11.35 -12.55 7.70
CA SER A 559 11.24 -13.87 8.34
C SER A 559 11.49 -13.83 9.85
N ASN A 560 12.47 -13.05 10.30
CA ASN A 560 12.78 -12.91 11.73
C ASN A 560 11.61 -12.31 12.50
N LYS A 561 10.97 -11.26 11.95
CA LYS A 561 9.84 -10.60 12.59
C LYS A 561 8.61 -11.52 12.66
N ILE A 562 8.32 -12.25 11.58
CA ILE A 562 7.25 -13.26 11.57
C ILE A 562 7.47 -14.32 12.65
N ILE A 563 8.72 -14.80 12.79
CA ILE A 563 9.08 -15.78 13.81
C ILE A 563 8.92 -15.20 15.23
N GLU A 564 9.35 -13.94 15.43
CA GLU A 564 9.21 -13.25 16.73
C GLU A 564 7.73 -13.04 17.09
N GLU A 565 6.91 -12.61 16.15
CA GLU A 565 5.46 -12.44 16.37
C GLU A 565 4.78 -13.77 16.67
N PHE A 566 5.07 -14.83 15.92
CA PHE A 566 4.56 -16.17 16.24
C PHE A 566 4.95 -16.63 17.64
N LEU A 567 6.24 -16.48 18.02
CA LEU A 567 6.73 -16.86 19.32
C LEU A 567 6.14 -16.02 20.46
N SER A 568 5.75 -14.78 20.22
CA SER A 568 5.08 -13.94 21.21
C SER A 568 3.64 -14.38 21.50
N GLY A 569 3.01 -15.06 20.56
CA GLY A 569 1.64 -15.57 20.68
C GLY A 569 1.54 -16.98 21.27
N VAL A 570 2.67 -17.65 21.54
CA VAL A 570 2.68 -19.04 22.05
C VAL A 570 3.48 -19.15 23.35
N GLU A 571 2.95 -19.94 24.30
CA GLU A 571 3.69 -20.30 25.51
C GLU A 571 4.69 -21.43 25.19
N VAL A 572 5.98 -21.14 25.36
CA VAL A 572 7.06 -22.11 25.09
C VAL A 572 7.80 -22.47 26.40
N GLU A 573 7.67 -23.73 26.82
CA GLU A 573 8.20 -24.19 28.10
C GLU A 573 9.73 -24.31 28.17
N SER A 574 10.43 -24.39 27.02
CA SER A 574 11.88 -24.58 27.01
C SER A 574 12.56 -23.96 25.76
N GLU A 575 13.81 -23.50 25.93
CA GLU A 575 14.65 -23.02 24.84
C GLU A 575 14.90 -24.06 23.73
N VAL A 576 14.89 -25.36 24.09
CA VAL A 576 15.04 -26.44 23.12
C VAL A 576 13.82 -26.47 22.19
N TYR A 577 12.62 -26.35 22.76
CA TYR A 577 11.38 -26.35 21.99
C TYR A 577 11.23 -25.09 21.14
N LYS A 578 11.63 -23.95 21.70
CA LYS A 578 11.71 -22.69 20.95
C LYS A 578 12.58 -22.81 19.69
N ASN A 579 13.75 -23.40 19.80
CA ASN A 579 14.65 -23.63 18.67
C ASN A 579 14.06 -24.59 17.62
N ILE A 580 13.25 -25.58 18.04
CA ILE A 580 12.53 -26.45 17.11
C ILE A 580 11.49 -25.66 16.32
N ILE A 581 10.69 -24.81 16.98
CA ILE A 581 9.70 -23.94 16.33
C ILE A 581 10.40 -23.03 15.32
N ILE A 582 11.47 -22.36 15.73
CA ILE A 582 12.26 -21.48 14.84
C ILE A 582 12.71 -22.25 13.58
N GLY A 583 13.30 -23.43 13.74
CA GLY A 583 13.80 -24.24 12.61
C GLY A 583 12.68 -24.71 11.67
N GLU A 584 11.50 -25.08 12.18
CA GLU A 584 10.36 -25.44 11.32
C GLU A 584 9.78 -24.23 10.60
N MET A 585 9.72 -23.06 11.26
CA MET A 585 9.30 -21.81 10.62
C MET A 585 10.29 -21.35 9.55
N GLU A 586 11.59 -21.33 9.82
CA GLU A 586 12.63 -21.01 8.82
C GLU A 586 12.56 -21.95 7.61
N SER A 587 12.36 -23.25 7.89
CA SER A 587 12.16 -24.24 6.82
C SER A 587 10.90 -23.96 6.02
N PHE A 588 9.79 -23.56 6.65
CA PHE A 588 8.55 -23.22 5.97
C PHE A 588 8.72 -21.96 5.11
N LEU A 589 9.19 -20.84 5.71
CA LEU A 589 9.35 -19.56 5.05
C LEU A 589 10.30 -19.62 3.85
N SER A 590 11.44 -20.34 3.99
CA SER A 590 12.41 -20.49 2.89
C SER A 590 11.90 -21.34 1.71
N ASN A 591 10.89 -22.18 1.93
CA ASN A 591 10.28 -23.03 0.91
C ASN A 591 8.89 -22.51 0.45
N THR A 592 8.45 -21.35 0.93
CA THR A 592 7.22 -20.68 0.51
C THR A 592 7.51 -19.79 -0.70
N PRO A 593 6.72 -19.86 -1.78
CA PRO A 593 6.80 -18.93 -2.89
C PRO A 593 6.56 -17.49 -2.42
N GLN A 594 7.37 -16.54 -2.89
CA GLN A 594 7.27 -15.14 -2.49
C GLN A 594 6.94 -14.24 -3.67
N TRP A 595 6.07 -13.26 -3.44
CA TRP A 595 5.68 -12.31 -4.46
C TRP A 595 6.87 -11.51 -5.01
N VAL A 596 7.68 -10.95 -4.12
CA VAL A 596 8.88 -10.18 -4.50
C VAL A 596 9.95 -11.00 -5.23
N LEU A 597 9.87 -12.34 -5.17
CA LEU A 597 10.73 -13.27 -5.89
C LEU A 597 10.05 -13.86 -7.14
N LYS A 598 8.98 -13.22 -7.63
CA LYS A 598 8.23 -13.64 -8.83
C LYS A 598 7.79 -15.11 -8.76
N GLY A 599 7.31 -15.53 -7.56
CA GLY A 599 6.82 -16.88 -7.27
C GLY A 599 7.91 -17.94 -7.02
N ASN A 600 9.19 -17.57 -7.04
CA ASN A 600 10.27 -18.47 -6.63
C ASN A 600 10.35 -18.53 -5.10
N THR A 601 10.93 -19.61 -4.58
CA THR A 601 11.29 -19.73 -3.16
C THR A 601 12.77 -19.38 -2.96
N ILE A 602 13.12 -18.89 -1.76
CA ILE A 602 14.54 -18.62 -1.42
C ILE A 602 15.38 -19.87 -1.64
N ARG A 603 14.86 -21.05 -1.24
CA ARG A 603 15.58 -22.32 -1.37
C ARG A 603 15.88 -22.70 -2.82
N GLU A 604 14.93 -22.45 -3.74
CA GLU A 604 15.15 -22.72 -5.17
C GLU A 604 16.23 -21.83 -5.76
N LEU A 605 16.27 -20.56 -5.37
CA LEU A 605 17.28 -19.60 -5.86
C LEU A 605 18.68 -19.97 -5.34
N GLN A 606 18.82 -20.28 -4.06
CA GLN A 606 20.09 -20.75 -3.47
C GLN A 606 20.62 -22.02 -4.15
N CYS A 607 19.74 -23.01 -4.40
CA CYS A 607 20.14 -24.23 -5.10
C CYS A 607 20.58 -23.99 -6.55
N LYS A 608 20.03 -22.96 -7.23
CA LYS A 608 20.48 -22.56 -8.57
C LYS A 608 21.90 -21.94 -8.52
N GLU A 609 22.16 -21.07 -7.55
CA GLU A 609 23.48 -20.47 -7.33
C GLU A 609 24.54 -21.52 -7.01
N GLU A 610 24.27 -22.44 -6.09
CA GLU A 610 25.18 -23.55 -5.76
C GLU A 610 25.50 -24.42 -6.99
N GLN A 611 24.53 -24.66 -7.87
CA GLN A 611 24.75 -25.41 -9.11
C GLN A 611 25.61 -24.66 -10.14
N ILE A 612 25.49 -23.33 -10.20
CA ILE A 612 26.30 -22.47 -11.08
C ILE A 612 27.73 -22.45 -10.57
N GLU A 613 27.98 -22.25 -9.28
CA GLU A 613 29.31 -22.28 -8.68
C GLU A 613 30.03 -23.63 -8.88
N VAL A 614 29.28 -24.73 -8.76
CA VAL A 614 29.82 -26.07 -8.97
C VAL A 614 30.17 -26.31 -10.45
N LYS A 615 29.38 -25.78 -11.41
CA LYS A 615 29.69 -25.87 -12.85
C LYS A 615 30.95 -25.10 -13.23
N GLU A 616 31.23 -23.98 -12.58
CA GLU A 616 32.45 -23.20 -12.80
C GLU A 616 33.70 -23.89 -12.23
N LYS A 617 33.58 -24.70 -11.18
CA LYS A 617 34.70 -25.36 -10.49
C LYS A 617 35.05 -26.75 -11.00
N VAL A 618 34.14 -27.39 -11.76
CA VAL A 618 34.38 -28.77 -12.27
C VAL A 618 34.91 -28.76 -13.69
N GLY A 619 36.16 -29.21 -13.85
CA GLY A 619 36.78 -29.35 -15.15
C GLY A 619 36.11 -30.44 -16.03
N ARG A 620 36.07 -30.22 -17.34
CA ARG A 620 35.42 -31.13 -18.30
C ARG A 620 35.83 -32.60 -18.14
N ASN A 621 37.05 -32.88 -17.65
CA ASN A 621 37.62 -34.21 -17.48
C ASN A 621 37.49 -34.76 -16.05
N ASP A 622 37.01 -33.97 -15.10
CA ASP A 622 36.90 -34.37 -13.72
C ASP A 622 35.77 -35.40 -13.51
N PRO A 623 35.76 -36.17 -12.43
CA PRO A 623 34.67 -37.05 -12.09
C PRO A 623 33.37 -36.25 -11.96
N CYS A 624 32.28 -36.82 -12.48
CA CYS A 624 30.98 -36.10 -12.43
C CYS A 624 30.48 -36.00 -11.01
N ILE A 625 30.07 -34.81 -10.63
CA ILE A 625 29.52 -34.49 -9.29
C ILE A 625 28.25 -35.27 -8.92
N CYS A 626 27.54 -35.85 -9.92
CA CYS A 626 26.37 -36.71 -9.66
C CYS A 626 26.70 -38.09 -9.09
N GLY A 627 27.99 -38.39 -8.81
CA GLY A 627 28.42 -39.65 -8.23
C GLY A 627 28.42 -40.85 -9.21
N SER A 628 28.19 -40.61 -10.51
CA SER A 628 28.11 -41.69 -11.52
C SER A 628 29.45 -42.33 -11.88
N GLY A 629 30.60 -41.86 -11.37
CA GLY A 629 31.95 -42.30 -11.71
C GLY A 629 32.40 -41.95 -13.14
N LYS A 630 31.57 -41.30 -13.95
CA LYS A 630 31.90 -40.85 -15.32
C LYS A 630 32.54 -39.47 -15.31
N LYS A 631 33.37 -39.18 -16.34
CA LYS A 631 33.89 -37.80 -16.51
C LYS A 631 32.75 -36.83 -16.73
N TYR A 632 32.82 -35.61 -16.15
CA TYR A 632 31.77 -34.59 -16.20
C TYR A 632 31.24 -34.35 -17.62
N LYS A 633 32.13 -34.22 -18.64
CA LYS A 633 31.75 -34.07 -20.06
C LYS A 633 30.98 -35.26 -20.66
N LYS A 634 31.03 -36.44 -20.05
CA LYS A 634 30.31 -37.66 -20.50
C LYS A 634 29.09 -37.99 -19.63
N CYS A 635 28.74 -37.09 -18.74
CA CYS A 635 27.61 -37.23 -17.84
C CYS A 635 26.79 -35.92 -17.79
N CYS A 636 26.80 -35.19 -16.69
CA CYS A 636 26.03 -33.97 -16.50
C CYS A 636 26.51 -32.80 -17.37
N GLY A 637 27.81 -32.73 -17.68
CA GLY A 637 28.39 -31.72 -18.58
C GLY A 637 28.21 -32.01 -20.09
N GLY A 638 27.63 -33.15 -20.45
CA GLY A 638 27.34 -33.53 -21.84
C GLY A 638 25.91 -33.33 -22.29
N LYS A 639 25.02 -32.95 -21.39
CA LYS A 639 23.62 -32.64 -21.68
C LYS A 639 23.42 -31.11 -21.78
N VAL A 640 24.01 -30.50 -22.80
CA VAL A 640 23.46 -29.27 -23.35
C VAL A 640 22.25 -29.71 -24.16
N ILE A 641 21.06 -29.62 -23.63
CA ILE A 641 19.84 -29.79 -24.40
C ILE A 641 19.78 -28.55 -25.29
N ASP A 642 20.01 -28.77 -26.59
CA ASP A 642 19.86 -27.71 -27.59
C ASP A 642 18.37 -27.39 -27.69
N PHE A 643 18.02 -26.19 -27.38
CA PHE A 643 16.61 -25.69 -27.43
C PHE A 643 16.02 -25.76 -28.84
N GLN A 644 16.80 -26.03 -29.87
CA GLN A 644 16.33 -26.21 -31.24
C GLN A 644 15.75 -27.62 -31.51
N GLU A 645 16.14 -28.66 -30.74
CA GLU A 645 15.55 -29.99 -30.89
C GLU A 645 14.15 -30.13 -30.29
N ILE A 646 13.75 -29.27 -29.36
CA ILE A 646 12.40 -29.29 -28.79
C ILE A 646 11.37 -28.67 -29.77
N LYS A 647 11.77 -27.76 -30.64
CA LYS A 647 10.87 -27.13 -31.62
C LYS A 647 10.47 -28.05 -32.78
N ASN A 648 11.11 -29.17 -32.98
CA ASN A 648 10.85 -30.08 -34.09
C ASN A 648 10.03 -31.34 -33.69
N ASN A 649 9.64 -31.46 -32.41
CA ASN A 649 8.89 -32.63 -31.91
C ASN A 649 7.63 -32.23 -31.11
N ILE A 650 7.07 -31.03 -31.35
CA ILE A 650 5.71 -30.63 -30.93
C ILE A 650 4.92 -30.23 -32.16
#